data_21a4ec54b926f743653133bfd6627463
#
_entry.id   21a4ec54b926f743653133bfd6627463
#
_cell.length_a   1.000
_cell.length_b   1.000
_cell.length_c   1.000
_cell.angle_alpha   90.00
_cell.angle_beta   90.00
_cell.angle_gamma   90.00
#
_symmetry.space_group_name_H-M   'P 1'
#
loop_
_entity.id
_entity.type
_entity.pdbx_description
1 polymer ?
#
loop_
_entity_poly.entity_id
_entity_poly.type
_entity_poly.pdbx_seq_one_letter_code
_entity_poly.pdbx_strand_id
1 'polypeptide(L)'
;MPRSLVIGNGNVLVGFDATYSVRDLYFPRVGDANQTMGNICRTGFFIDGRFAWLDDSAWDRQLGYAQDSLVSDVTLKHPGLGITVKFADYVDLARNWFIRNLEVQSSAGFTTGRVFFHYDWYIEGSDIGNTVAFDPRHRGIIAYKGNRYFLVGGDSGPEFGIDTWANGKKGNGLAGTWVDAEDGTLGRNPIEQGSVDCTVGFDLAAVKPMGSSSMTHWVCMGTRLSEVTAYGQDLIVGRGPDTYHGRTITYWHVWSEKDHRHIDEELGSDVTQLYRRSILTARTHADNHGAIIASTDFDITKFARDTYAYAWPRDGALVANALDRAGHEDITRQFFQFCQQALVEEGFFLHKYTPYCLPGSSWLPWVDSHGVTTLPIQEDETGLVLWALWQHYRIHGNLDFVVGLYTTLVVPAAEWMVSYVDERNGLLLPSWDLWEERWGVHAFTVGAVWGGLDAARNFADLFGDVAAYVKYRDAADRLRKATDTHLYSAELGRFARRIAIEDDGTETVDMILDSAIYGLWRFGMYAPTDQRITDTMNAIRDQLSNKSSCGGIARYQDDYYFKVEPDTRKVPGNPWFMCTMWLAQWYIATAKDTGDLKPARDIIDWVVAHQLRGGLLSEQLDPNTGAPLSVSPLTWSHAEFVVTVDEFCRKSERLRRAAPSKSGS
;
A
#
# COMPACT_ATOMS: atom_id res chain seq x y z
N MET A 1 -13.96 4.12 -4.64
CA MET A 1 -13.19 5.28 -5.18
C MET A 1 -11.81 5.25 -4.55
N PRO A 2 -10.74 5.56 -5.30
CA PRO A 2 -9.37 5.54 -4.79
C PRO A 2 -9.22 6.42 -3.55
N ARG A 3 -8.32 6.01 -2.62
CA ARG A 3 -7.97 6.86 -1.48
C ARG A 3 -7.02 7.96 -1.96
N SER A 4 -7.28 9.18 -1.52
CA SER A 4 -6.46 10.36 -1.87
C SER A 4 -5.42 10.67 -0.81
N LEU A 5 -5.66 10.29 0.45
CA LEU A 5 -4.73 10.42 1.56
C LEU A 5 -4.84 9.19 2.48
N VAL A 6 -3.71 8.79 3.07
CA VAL A 6 -3.63 7.77 4.11
C VAL A 6 -2.72 8.26 5.23
N ILE A 7 -3.12 8.03 6.48
CA ILE A 7 -2.32 8.35 7.67
C ILE A 7 -2.35 7.15 8.64
N GLY A 8 -1.29 6.97 9.42
CA GLY A 8 -1.24 5.81 10.32
C GLY A 8 0.03 5.75 11.15
N ASN A 9 0.09 4.78 12.09
CA ASN A 9 1.24 4.56 12.97
C ASN A 9 1.67 3.08 13.05
N GLY A 10 1.07 2.21 12.21
CA GLY A 10 1.31 0.77 12.21
C GLY A 10 0.38 -0.07 13.11
N ASN A 11 -0.50 0.55 13.90
CA ASN A 11 -1.64 -0.09 14.57
C ASN A 11 -2.96 0.45 14.04
N VAL A 12 -2.97 1.76 13.76
CA VAL A 12 -4.10 2.48 13.21
C VAL A 12 -3.75 2.94 11.79
N LEU A 13 -4.68 2.75 10.85
CA LEU A 13 -4.59 3.33 9.52
C LEU A 13 -5.95 3.95 9.17
N VAL A 14 -5.91 5.20 8.70
CA VAL A 14 -7.09 5.97 8.25
C VAL A 14 -6.93 6.35 6.80
N GLY A 15 -7.93 5.99 5.98
CA GLY A 15 -7.98 6.32 4.55
C GLY A 15 -9.05 7.37 4.26
N PHE A 16 -8.69 8.36 3.43
CA PHE A 16 -9.61 9.42 2.98
C PHE A 16 -9.81 9.35 1.47
N ASP A 17 -11.03 9.60 1.03
CA ASP A 17 -11.33 9.73 -0.39
C ASP A 17 -11.08 11.17 -0.93
N ALA A 18 -11.42 11.40 -2.20
CA ALA A 18 -11.24 12.69 -2.85
C ALA A 18 -12.14 13.81 -2.29
N THR A 19 -13.16 13.48 -1.50
CA THR A 19 -14.01 14.45 -0.81
C THR A 19 -13.49 14.79 0.59
N TYR A 20 -12.39 14.16 1.00
CA TYR A 20 -11.82 14.22 2.34
C TYR A 20 -12.71 13.58 3.41
N SER A 21 -13.57 12.67 3.01
CA SER A 21 -14.36 11.83 3.91
C SER A 21 -13.52 10.63 4.36
N VAL A 22 -13.57 10.27 5.65
CA VAL A 22 -12.95 9.04 6.15
C VAL A 22 -13.72 7.85 5.58
N ARG A 23 -12.98 6.92 4.96
CA ARG A 23 -13.56 5.73 4.33
C ARG A 23 -13.08 4.45 4.98
N ASP A 24 -11.83 4.43 5.46
CA ASP A 24 -11.24 3.28 6.11
C ASP A 24 -10.68 3.68 7.47
N LEU A 25 -10.93 2.84 8.45
CA LEU A 25 -10.40 2.95 9.80
C LEU A 25 -9.99 1.55 10.26
N TYR A 26 -8.72 1.20 10.09
CA TYR A 26 -8.18 -0.07 10.56
C TYR A 26 -7.64 0.04 11.97
N PHE A 27 -8.03 -0.90 12.83
CA PHE A 27 -7.58 -1.07 14.20
C PHE A 27 -8.01 -2.46 14.72
N PRO A 28 -7.21 -3.21 15.48
CA PRO A 28 -5.91 -2.86 16.07
C PRO A 28 -4.70 -3.24 15.20
N ARG A 29 -4.91 -3.82 14.04
CA ARG A 29 -3.90 -4.18 13.06
C ARG A 29 -4.12 -3.41 11.76
N VAL A 30 -3.05 -3.04 11.09
CA VAL A 30 -3.13 -2.52 9.73
C VAL A 30 -3.55 -3.66 8.80
N GLY A 31 -4.73 -3.53 8.19
CA GLY A 31 -5.33 -4.53 7.31
C GLY A 31 -6.46 -5.36 7.93
N ASP A 32 -6.65 -5.35 9.28
CA ASP A 32 -7.77 -6.07 9.93
C ASP A 32 -8.05 -5.54 11.36
N ALA A 33 -9.29 -5.20 11.74
CA ALA A 33 -10.46 -5.08 10.86
C ALA A 33 -10.67 -3.64 10.42
N ASN A 34 -11.28 -3.42 9.23
CA ASN A 34 -11.77 -2.10 8.85
C ASN A 34 -13.08 -1.80 9.59
N GLN A 35 -13.05 -0.84 10.50
CA GLN A 35 -14.15 -0.51 11.40
C GLN A 35 -15.30 0.26 10.73
N THR A 36 -15.11 0.65 9.47
CA THR A 36 -16.09 1.38 8.65
C THR A 36 -16.47 0.62 7.36
N MET A 37 -15.74 -0.45 7.02
CA MET A 37 -15.97 -1.25 5.80
C MET A 37 -16.05 -0.41 4.51
N GLY A 38 -15.28 0.68 4.43
CA GLY A 38 -15.31 1.60 3.29
C GLY A 38 -16.56 2.49 3.22
N ASN A 39 -17.43 2.49 4.22
CA ASN A 39 -18.56 3.41 4.28
C ASN A 39 -18.11 4.83 4.59
N ILE A 40 -18.92 5.81 4.21
CA ILE A 40 -18.58 7.22 4.33
C ILE A 40 -18.82 7.71 5.76
N CYS A 41 -17.74 8.05 6.47
CA CYS A 41 -17.82 8.86 7.68
C CYS A 41 -17.75 10.34 7.27
N ARG A 42 -18.83 11.09 7.54
CA ARG A 42 -19.03 12.43 7.02
C ARG A 42 -18.51 13.50 7.97
N THR A 43 -18.12 14.64 7.40
CA THR A 43 -17.92 15.89 8.15
C THR A 43 -18.79 16.96 7.52
N GLY A 44 -19.52 17.73 8.33
CA GLY A 44 -20.45 18.76 7.84
C GLY A 44 -20.33 20.07 8.62
N PHE A 45 -20.76 21.15 8.01
CA PHE A 45 -20.71 22.51 8.58
C PHE A 45 -22.07 23.17 8.49
N PHE A 46 -22.56 23.68 9.63
CA PHE A 46 -23.72 24.53 9.74
C PHE A 46 -23.25 25.96 10.08
N ILE A 47 -23.54 26.91 9.22
CA ILE A 47 -23.11 28.31 9.34
C ILE A 47 -24.30 29.24 9.08
N ASP A 48 -24.74 29.99 10.09
CA ASP A 48 -25.81 30.96 10.01
C ASP A 48 -27.05 30.45 9.24
N GLY A 49 -27.53 29.24 9.62
CA GLY A 49 -28.73 28.61 9.06
C GLY A 49 -28.55 27.89 7.72
N ARG A 50 -27.31 27.72 7.24
CA ARG A 50 -26.98 26.97 6.01
C ARG A 50 -26.09 25.78 6.35
N PHE A 51 -26.33 24.67 5.68
CA PHE A 51 -25.60 23.42 5.93
C PHE A 51 -24.94 22.90 4.64
N ALA A 52 -23.76 22.24 4.78
CA ALA A 52 -23.13 21.45 3.73
C ALA A 52 -22.26 20.32 4.31
N TRP A 53 -22.39 19.11 3.75
CA TRP A 53 -21.46 18.00 3.97
C TRP A 53 -20.20 18.15 3.09
N LEU A 54 -19.05 17.58 3.50
CA LEU A 54 -17.83 17.63 2.70
C LEU A 54 -17.92 16.88 1.36
N ASP A 55 -18.84 15.93 1.20
CA ASP A 55 -19.11 15.24 -0.05
C ASP A 55 -19.96 16.04 -1.05
N ASP A 56 -20.45 17.24 -0.68
CA ASP A 56 -21.08 18.18 -1.60
C ASP A 56 -20.09 18.67 -2.68
N SER A 57 -20.55 18.75 -3.92
CA SER A 57 -19.77 19.21 -5.07
C SER A 57 -19.37 20.69 -5.02
N ALA A 58 -20.01 21.51 -4.19
CA ALA A 58 -19.72 22.94 -4.05
C ALA A 58 -18.38 23.25 -3.34
N TRP A 59 -17.75 22.27 -2.70
CA TRP A 59 -16.45 22.45 -2.09
C TRP A 59 -15.31 22.45 -3.12
N ASP A 60 -14.46 23.49 -3.08
CA ASP A 60 -13.12 23.45 -3.68
C ASP A 60 -12.15 22.81 -2.70
N ARG A 61 -11.35 21.83 -3.16
CA ARG A 61 -10.53 20.97 -2.29
C ARG A 61 -9.07 20.97 -2.74
N GLN A 62 -8.20 21.30 -1.79
CA GLN A 62 -6.75 21.12 -1.92
C GLN A 62 -6.32 20.09 -0.87
N LEU A 63 -6.00 18.89 -1.34
CA LEU A 63 -5.61 17.76 -0.50
C LEU A 63 -4.11 17.55 -0.59
N GLY A 64 -3.43 17.45 0.57
CA GLY A 64 -2.02 17.21 0.66
C GLY A 64 -1.60 16.81 2.07
N TYR A 65 -0.31 16.82 2.28
CA TYR A 65 0.32 16.54 3.58
C TYR A 65 1.27 17.67 3.96
N ALA A 66 1.45 17.90 5.25
CA ALA A 66 2.59 18.66 5.73
C ALA A 66 3.89 18.00 5.26
N GLN A 67 4.86 18.80 4.88
CA GLN A 67 6.10 18.34 4.25
C GLN A 67 6.71 17.16 5.00
N ASP A 68 7.06 16.11 4.25
CA ASP A 68 7.77 14.91 4.73
C ASP A 68 7.12 14.27 5.98
N SER A 69 5.79 14.31 6.08
CA SER A 69 5.05 13.79 7.23
C SER A 69 3.81 12.98 6.87
N LEU A 70 3.24 12.29 7.87
CA LEU A 70 1.92 11.66 7.81
C LEU A 70 0.87 12.52 8.54
N VAL A 71 1.02 13.82 8.49
CA VAL A 71 0.03 14.81 8.92
C VAL A 71 -0.57 15.42 7.68
N SER A 72 -1.91 15.42 7.56
CA SER A 72 -2.57 16.04 6.43
C SER A 72 -2.39 17.58 6.45
N ASP A 73 -2.33 18.18 5.28
CA ASP A 73 -2.44 19.62 5.05
C ASP A 73 -3.52 19.83 3.99
N VAL A 74 -4.75 20.12 4.45
CA VAL A 74 -5.93 20.15 3.61
C VAL A 74 -6.62 21.48 3.76
N THR A 75 -6.91 22.13 2.64
CA THR A 75 -7.69 23.37 2.58
C THR A 75 -8.94 23.15 1.74
N LEU A 76 -10.09 23.41 2.34
CA LEU A 76 -11.42 23.27 1.73
C LEU A 76 -12.14 24.62 1.74
N LYS A 77 -12.71 25.03 0.60
CA LYS A 77 -13.46 26.29 0.47
C LYS A 77 -14.87 26.03 0.01
N HIS A 78 -15.86 26.63 0.69
CA HIS A 78 -17.26 26.56 0.31
C HIS A 78 -17.83 27.96 0.09
N PRO A 79 -18.00 28.40 -1.17
CA PRO A 79 -18.50 29.76 -1.46
C PRO A 79 -19.87 30.04 -0.87
N GLY A 80 -20.79 29.07 -0.93
CA GLY A 80 -22.17 29.22 -0.41
C GLY A 80 -22.24 29.42 1.11
N LEU A 81 -21.34 28.80 1.89
CA LEU A 81 -21.22 29.02 3.34
C LEU A 81 -20.33 30.23 3.67
N GLY A 82 -19.52 30.70 2.75
CA GLY A 82 -18.57 31.81 2.97
C GLY A 82 -17.40 31.45 3.89
N ILE A 83 -17.00 30.18 3.92
CA ILE A 83 -15.93 29.69 4.79
C ILE A 83 -14.78 29.03 4.02
N THR A 84 -13.61 29.07 4.65
CA THR A 84 -12.45 28.25 4.31
C THR A 84 -12.09 27.42 5.54
N VAL A 85 -11.96 26.12 5.37
CA VAL A 85 -11.59 25.20 6.45
C VAL A 85 -10.23 24.61 6.17
N LYS A 86 -9.32 24.67 7.15
CA LYS A 86 -8.02 23.99 7.11
C LYS A 86 -8.04 22.82 8.07
N PHE A 87 -7.57 21.67 7.61
CA PHE A 87 -7.41 20.47 8.43
C PHE A 87 -5.93 20.07 8.53
N ALA A 88 -5.56 19.64 9.74
CA ALA A 88 -4.31 18.96 10.03
C ALA A 88 -4.62 17.68 10.81
N ASP A 89 -4.95 16.62 10.08
CA ASP A 89 -5.34 15.34 10.64
C ASP A 89 -4.12 14.41 10.77
N TYR A 90 -4.03 13.66 11.85
CA TYR A 90 -2.94 12.73 12.07
C TYR A 90 -3.32 11.59 13.01
N VAL A 91 -2.54 10.51 12.95
CA VAL A 91 -2.54 9.46 13.98
C VAL A 91 -1.32 9.70 14.88
N ASP A 92 -1.52 9.72 16.19
CA ASP A 92 -0.40 9.90 17.13
C ASP A 92 0.62 8.76 16.98
N LEU A 93 1.90 9.10 17.02
CA LEU A 93 2.98 8.15 16.77
C LEU A 93 3.10 7.01 17.79
N ALA A 94 2.65 7.24 19.03
CA ALA A 94 2.83 6.31 20.15
C ALA A 94 1.51 5.76 20.70
N ARG A 95 0.37 6.34 20.30
CA ARG A 95 -0.95 6.01 20.84
C ARG A 95 -1.95 5.80 19.71
N ASN A 96 -2.99 5.02 19.98
CA ASN A 96 -4.03 4.74 19.00
C ASN A 96 -5.07 5.88 18.99
N TRP A 97 -4.60 7.08 18.62
CA TRP A 97 -5.41 8.30 18.54
C TRP A 97 -5.44 8.80 17.10
N PHE A 98 -6.62 8.87 16.53
CA PHE A 98 -6.86 9.64 15.33
C PHE A 98 -7.32 11.03 15.74
N ILE A 99 -6.57 12.06 15.41
CA ILE A 99 -6.80 13.45 15.80
C ILE A 99 -7.02 14.30 14.56
N ARG A 100 -8.01 15.16 14.58
CA ARG A 100 -8.39 16.11 13.56
C ARG A 100 -8.35 17.52 14.12
N ASN A 101 -7.31 18.28 13.79
CA ASN A 101 -7.26 19.71 14.09
C ASN A 101 -7.86 20.48 12.92
N LEU A 102 -8.78 21.39 13.18
CA LEU A 102 -9.36 22.21 12.14
C LEU A 102 -9.48 23.68 12.55
N GLU A 103 -9.34 24.55 11.54
CA GLU A 103 -9.54 26.00 11.64
C GLU A 103 -10.58 26.43 10.57
N VAL A 104 -11.65 27.06 11.02
CA VAL A 104 -12.71 27.60 10.16
C VAL A 104 -12.52 29.11 10.05
N GLN A 105 -12.17 29.58 8.87
CA GLN A 105 -11.96 31.00 8.55
C GLN A 105 -13.15 31.53 7.76
N SER A 106 -13.55 32.81 7.99
CA SER A 106 -14.58 33.47 7.19
C SER A 106 -14.20 34.92 6.88
N SER A 107 -14.32 35.32 5.62
CA SER A 107 -14.12 36.71 5.21
C SER A 107 -15.25 37.63 5.66
N ALA A 108 -16.48 37.15 5.72
CA ALA A 108 -17.65 37.91 6.16
C ALA A 108 -17.91 37.79 7.68
N GLY A 109 -17.32 36.80 8.34
CA GLY A 109 -17.67 36.38 9.68
C GLY A 109 -18.94 35.52 9.71
N PHE A 110 -19.24 34.95 10.89
CA PHE A 110 -20.53 34.29 11.19
C PHE A 110 -20.87 34.41 12.68
N THR A 111 -22.16 34.33 13.00
CA THR A 111 -22.64 34.42 14.38
C THR A 111 -22.92 33.06 14.99
N THR A 112 -23.36 32.11 14.16
CA THR A 112 -23.66 30.74 14.57
C THR A 112 -22.91 29.80 13.68
N GLY A 113 -22.03 28.98 14.27
CA GLY A 113 -21.28 27.96 13.54
C GLY A 113 -21.30 26.65 14.33
N ARG A 114 -21.41 25.55 13.61
CA ARG A 114 -21.27 24.20 14.17
C ARG A 114 -20.61 23.27 13.16
N VAL A 115 -19.74 22.39 13.63
CA VAL A 115 -19.17 21.30 12.83
C VAL A 115 -19.70 19.97 13.34
N PHE A 116 -19.98 19.05 12.40
CA PHE A 116 -20.49 17.72 12.68
C PHE A 116 -19.54 16.67 12.15
N PHE A 117 -19.34 15.59 12.94
CA PHE A 117 -18.62 14.38 12.52
C PHE A 117 -19.55 13.18 12.69
N HIS A 118 -19.77 12.47 11.60
CA HIS A 118 -20.57 11.25 11.54
C HIS A 118 -19.69 10.04 11.33
N TYR A 119 -19.95 8.95 12.08
CA TYR A 119 -19.28 7.67 11.99
C TYR A 119 -20.28 6.55 11.71
N ASP A 120 -20.05 5.86 10.61
CA ASP A 120 -20.82 4.68 10.17
C ASP A 120 -20.09 3.43 10.62
N TRP A 121 -20.51 2.83 11.75
CA TRP A 121 -19.78 1.78 12.41
C TRP A 121 -20.05 0.39 11.83
N TYR A 122 -18.98 -0.34 11.53
CA TYR A 122 -18.91 -1.76 11.17
C TYR A 122 -17.84 -2.44 12.01
N ILE A 123 -17.94 -2.35 13.33
CA ILE A 123 -16.90 -2.82 14.25
C ILE A 123 -16.67 -4.31 14.06
N GLU A 124 -15.40 -4.70 13.89
CA GLU A 124 -14.97 -6.06 13.52
C GLU A 124 -15.60 -6.55 12.21
N GLY A 125 -15.71 -5.64 11.21
CA GLY A 125 -16.17 -5.98 9.87
C GLY A 125 -17.67 -6.32 9.76
N SER A 126 -18.49 -5.96 10.76
CA SER A 126 -19.93 -6.25 10.75
C SER A 126 -20.73 -5.11 11.37
N ASP A 127 -21.89 -4.83 10.79
CA ASP A 127 -22.85 -3.86 11.32
C ASP A 127 -23.78 -4.43 12.41
N ILE A 128 -23.69 -5.73 12.71
CA ILE A 128 -24.52 -6.39 13.70
C ILE A 128 -23.82 -6.40 15.06
N GLY A 129 -24.57 -6.07 16.13
CA GLY A 129 -24.10 -6.17 17.53
C GLY A 129 -23.20 -5.01 17.95
N ASN A 130 -23.13 -3.91 17.19
CA ASN A 130 -22.46 -2.70 17.60
C ASN A 130 -23.29 -1.95 18.64
N THR A 131 -22.62 -1.20 19.52
CA THR A 131 -23.27 -0.31 20.48
C THR A 131 -22.60 1.05 20.43
N VAL A 132 -23.40 2.11 20.44
CA VAL A 132 -22.96 3.50 20.61
C VAL A 132 -23.70 4.12 21.77
N ALA A 133 -22.96 4.75 22.71
CA ALA A 133 -23.52 5.31 23.92
C ALA A 133 -22.82 6.61 24.30
N PHE A 134 -23.59 7.61 24.76
CA PHE A 134 -23.03 8.84 25.33
C PHE A 134 -22.42 8.56 26.72
N ASP A 135 -21.16 8.93 26.90
CA ASP A 135 -20.47 8.89 28.18
C ASP A 135 -20.42 10.30 28.79
N PRO A 136 -21.18 10.56 29.89
CA PRO A 136 -21.21 11.87 30.51
C PRO A 136 -19.89 12.26 31.21
N ARG A 137 -18.99 11.30 31.53
CA ARG A 137 -17.73 11.58 32.22
C ARG A 137 -16.72 12.21 31.25
N HIS A 138 -16.68 11.72 30.01
CA HIS A 138 -15.77 12.21 28.97
C HIS A 138 -16.50 13.15 28.01
N ARG A 139 -17.81 13.36 28.19
CA ARG A 139 -18.68 14.13 27.27
C ARG A 139 -18.42 13.74 25.81
N GLY A 140 -18.45 12.44 25.54
CA GLY A 140 -18.13 11.82 24.26
C GLY A 140 -19.04 10.62 23.97
N ILE A 141 -18.92 10.05 22.78
CA ILE A 141 -19.59 8.81 22.43
C ILE A 141 -18.59 7.65 22.55
N ILE A 142 -18.98 6.57 23.23
CA ILE A 142 -18.27 5.30 23.20
C ILE A 142 -18.98 4.38 22.22
N ALA A 143 -18.30 4.04 21.12
CA ALA A 143 -18.72 2.99 20.20
C ALA A 143 -17.96 1.71 20.55
N TYR A 144 -18.63 0.56 20.60
CA TYR A 144 -17.96 -0.70 20.96
C TYR A 144 -18.67 -1.96 20.46
N LYS A 145 -17.88 -3.02 20.34
CA LYS A 145 -18.31 -4.41 20.12
C LYS A 145 -17.20 -5.33 20.61
N GLY A 146 -17.57 -6.40 21.36
CA GLY A 146 -16.59 -7.33 21.89
C GLY A 146 -15.50 -6.60 22.72
N ASN A 147 -14.25 -6.74 22.26
CA ASN A 147 -13.09 -6.07 22.86
C ASN A 147 -12.56 -4.91 22.00
N ARG A 148 -13.39 -4.25 21.22
CA ARG A 148 -13.07 -3.04 20.46
C ARG A 148 -13.85 -1.86 21.00
N TYR A 149 -13.14 -0.80 21.37
CA TYR A 149 -13.69 0.40 21.98
C TYR A 149 -13.16 1.63 21.26
N PHE A 150 -14.05 2.57 20.96
CA PHE A 150 -13.77 3.84 20.29
C PHE A 150 -14.41 4.96 21.10
N LEU A 151 -13.59 5.86 21.66
CA LEU A 151 -14.10 7.08 22.31
C LEU A 151 -14.00 8.24 21.30
N VAL A 152 -15.15 8.69 20.86
CA VAL A 152 -15.33 9.84 19.94
C VAL A 152 -15.54 11.07 20.80
N GLY A 153 -14.66 12.06 20.68
CA GLY A 153 -14.69 13.28 21.47
C GLY A 153 -14.06 14.47 20.76
N GLY A 154 -13.93 15.58 21.48
CA GLY A 154 -13.31 16.79 20.94
C GLY A 154 -13.32 17.93 21.93
N ASP A 155 -12.77 19.07 21.49
CA ASP A 155 -12.74 20.33 22.22
C ASP A 155 -12.86 21.49 21.24
N SER A 156 -13.88 22.32 21.43
CA SER A 156 -14.15 23.50 20.60
C SER A 156 -14.06 24.83 21.34
N GLY A 157 -13.77 24.81 22.65
CA GLY A 157 -13.73 26.06 23.39
C GLY A 157 -13.77 25.93 24.92
N PRO A 158 -14.45 26.83 25.60
CA PRO A 158 -14.33 26.98 27.07
C PRO A 158 -14.84 25.77 27.86
N GLU A 159 -15.71 24.95 27.28
CA GLU A 159 -16.18 23.70 27.87
C GLU A 159 -15.71 22.52 27.02
N PHE A 160 -14.96 21.63 27.63
CA PHE A 160 -14.50 20.38 27.05
C PHE A 160 -15.67 19.44 26.67
N GLY A 161 -15.54 18.74 25.56
CA GLY A 161 -16.43 17.66 25.14
C GLY A 161 -17.37 18.04 24.00
N ILE A 162 -18.20 17.09 23.58
CA ILE A 162 -19.21 17.32 22.52
C ILE A 162 -20.36 18.17 23.03
N ASP A 163 -20.87 19.08 22.20
CA ASP A 163 -21.98 19.97 22.54
C ASP A 163 -23.34 19.33 22.25
N THR A 164 -23.40 18.54 21.17
CA THR A 164 -24.62 17.83 20.76
C THR A 164 -24.28 16.50 20.13
N TRP A 165 -25.21 15.53 20.15
CA TRP A 165 -24.98 14.20 19.57
C TRP A 165 -26.31 13.54 19.16
N ALA A 166 -26.19 12.52 18.28
CA ALA A 166 -27.24 11.54 18.03
C ALA A 166 -26.61 10.17 17.88
N ASN A 167 -27.18 9.18 18.56
CA ASN A 167 -26.93 7.76 18.37
C ASN A 167 -28.14 7.15 17.68
N GLY A 168 -27.99 6.43 16.58
CA GLY A 168 -29.13 5.93 15.82
C GLY A 168 -28.87 4.61 15.13
N LYS A 169 -29.98 4.03 14.63
CA LYS A 169 -29.95 2.89 13.73
C LYS A 169 -29.79 3.35 12.30
N LYS A 170 -29.11 2.52 11.51
CA LYS A 170 -28.93 2.65 10.06
C LYS A 170 -29.38 1.38 9.33
N GLY A 171 -29.45 1.47 8.02
CA GLY A 171 -29.87 0.35 7.18
C GLY A 171 -31.39 0.11 7.18
N ASN A 172 -31.87 -0.87 6.42
CA ASN A 172 -33.29 -1.21 6.30
C ASN A 172 -34.21 -0.01 5.95
N GLY A 173 -33.72 0.90 5.13
CA GLY A 173 -34.45 2.12 4.75
C GLY A 173 -34.30 3.31 5.72
N LEU A 174 -33.53 3.18 6.79
CA LEU A 174 -33.16 4.27 7.68
C LEU A 174 -31.95 5.01 7.12
N ALA A 175 -32.02 6.34 7.10
CA ALA A 175 -30.96 7.18 6.54
C ALA A 175 -29.72 7.26 7.46
N GLY A 176 -29.90 7.19 8.79
CA GLY A 176 -28.86 7.37 9.78
C GLY A 176 -28.89 8.76 10.42
N THR A 177 -28.05 8.94 11.45
CA THR A 177 -28.01 10.16 12.29
C THR A 177 -27.42 11.38 11.57
N TRP A 178 -26.75 11.18 10.42
CA TRP A 178 -26.19 12.29 9.65
C TRP A 178 -27.28 13.23 9.11
N VAL A 179 -28.47 12.71 8.80
CA VAL A 179 -29.61 13.54 8.34
C VAL A 179 -30.13 14.46 9.46
N ASP A 180 -30.08 14.00 10.72
CA ASP A 180 -30.47 14.78 11.89
C ASP A 180 -29.64 16.06 12.05
N ALA A 181 -28.38 16.05 11.59
CA ALA A 181 -27.47 17.20 11.69
C ALA A 181 -27.79 18.36 10.71
N GLU A 182 -28.57 18.13 9.67
CA GLU A 182 -28.75 19.10 8.55
C GLU A 182 -29.51 20.35 8.95
N ASP A 183 -30.31 20.30 10.00
CA ASP A 183 -30.97 21.49 10.57
C ASP A 183 -30.11 22.24 11.62
N GLY A 184 -28.88 21.74 11.87
CA GLY A 184 -27.95 22.31 12.83
C GLY A 184 -28.09 21.78 14.26
N THR A 185 -29.00 20.83 14.53
CA THR A 185 -29.22 20.24 15.85
C THR A 185 -29.18 18.72 15.81
N LEU A 186 -29.04 18.08 16.99
CA LEU A 186 -29.06 16.62 17.10
C LEU A 186 -29.97 16.20 18.26
N GLY A 187 -30.70 15.10 18.07
CA GLY A 187 -31.78 14.65 18.95
C GLY A 187 -31.33 14.09 20.31
N ARG A 188 -30.03 13.95 20.59
CA ARG A 188 -29.43 13.54 21.85
C ARG A 188 -29.88 12.17 22.37
N ASN A 189 -30.16 11.22 21.48
CA ASN A 189 -30.39 9.84 21.90
C ASN A 189 -29.18 9.28 22.65
N PRO A 190 -29.31 8.84 23.93
CA PRO A 190 -28.15 8.49 24.75
C PRO A 190 -27.49 7.17 24.37
N ILE A 191 -28.22 6.24 23.73
CA ILE A 191 -27.70 4.90 23.40
C ILE A 191 -28.47 4.29 22.22
N GLU A 192 -27.76 3.55 21.38
CA GLU A 192 -28.35 2.69 20.37
C GLU A 192 -27.52 1.42 20.17
N GLN A 193 -28.15 0.34 19.70
CA GLN A 193 -27.57 -0.98 19.56
C GLN A 193 -28.00 -1.68 18.25
N GLY A 194 -27.12 -2.54 17.71
CA GLY A 194 -27.37 -3.31 16.49
C GLY A 194 -26.55 -2.76 15.30
N SER A 195 -27.21 -2.48 14.19
CA SER A 195 -26.65 -1.74 13.06
C SER A 195 -26.78 -0.24 13.37
N VAL A 196 -25.69 0.42 13.73
CA VAL A 196 -25.72 1.76 14.33
C VAL A 196 -24.68 2.70 13.70
N ASP A 197 -25.01 3.97 13.76
CA ASP A 197 -24.12 5.10 13.52
C ASP A 197 -24.19 6.11 14.68
N CYS A 198 -23.33 7.09 14.65
CA CYS A 198 -23.42 8.25 15.54
C CYS A 198 -22.95 9.51 14.82
N THR A 199 -23.58 10.63 15.20
CA THR A 199 -23.13 11.98 14.81
C THR A 199 -22.86 12.80 16.05
N VAL A 200 -21.73 13.50 16.09
CA VAL A 200 -21.35 14.42 17.15
C VAL A 200 -21.21 15.83 16.57
N GLY A 201 -21.60 16.84 17.34
CA GLY A 201 -21.52 18.24 16.92
C GLY A 201 -20.80 19.10 17.94
N PHE A 202 -20.05 20.09 17.45
CA PHE A 202 -19.27 21.04 18.23
C PHE A 202 -19.62 22.45 17.82
N ASP A 203 -19.94 23.31 18.80
CA ASP A 203 -20.19 24.71 18.58
C ASP A 203 -18.88 25.45 18.29
N LEU A 204 -18.87 26.21 17.21
CA LEU A 204 -17.76 27.08 16.84
C LEU A 204 -17.96 28.47 17.49
N ALA A 205 -16.90 29.05 18.01
CA ALA A 205 -16.96 30.44 18.45
C ALA A 205 -17.37 31.36 17.30
N ALA A 206 -18.20 32.38 17.59
CA ALA A 206 -18.59 33.37 16.59
C ALA A 206 -17.34 34.04 16.00
N VAL A 207 -17.33 34.20 14.70
CA VAL A 207 -16.18 34.71 13.95
C VAL A 207 -16.47 36.08 13.38
N LYS A 208 -15.63 37.07 13.68
CA LYS A 208 -15.67 38.40 13.05
C LYS A 208 -15.18 38.32 11.60
N PRO A 209 -15.51 39.31 10.76
CA PRO A 209 -14.96 39.38 9.41
C PRO A 209 -13.41 39.22 9.42
N MET A 210 -12.90 38.36 8.53
CA MET A 210 -11.45 37.98 8.42
C MET A 210 -10.88 37.25 9.65
N GLY A 211 -11.74 36.74 10.53
CA GLY A 211 -11.34 35.95 11.68
C GLY A 211 -11.45 34.45 11.46
N SER A 212 -11.11 33.69 12.52
CA SER A 212 -11.20 32.24 12.52
C SER A 212 -11.68 31.68 13.87
N SER A 213 -12.17 30.44 13.84
CA SER A 213 -12.45 29.59 15.00
C SER A 213 -11.79 28.24 14.82
N SER A 214 -11.15 27.72 15.86
CA SER A 214 -10.44 26.43 15.82
C SER A 214 -11.05 25.43 16.78
N MET A 215 -10.93 24.14 16.44
CA MET A 215 -11.28 23.05 17.32
C MET A 215 -10.43 21.80 17.05
N THR A 216 -10.44 20.88 17.99
CA THR A 216 -9.84 19.55 17.85
C THR A 216 -10.88 18.47 18.07
N HIS A 217 -10.93 17.51 17.15
CA HIS A 217 -11.74 16.31 17.25
C HIS A 217 -10.82 15.08 17.34
N TRP A 218 -11.25 14.02 18.05
CA TRP A 218 -10.46 12.79 18.16
C TRP A 218 -11.31 11.53 18.24
N VAL A 219 -10.69 10.41 17.83
CA VAL A 219 -11.16 9.06 18.10
C VAL A 219 -10.02 8.31 18.80
N CYS A 220 -10.21 8.00 20.09
CA CYS A 220 -9.31 7.13 20.84
C CYS A 220 -9.74 5.68 20.67
N MET A 221 -8.80 4.79 20.35
CA MET A 221 -9.07 3.38 20.04
C MET A 221 -8.34 2.47 21.02
N GLY A 222 -9.02 1.41 21.50
CA GLY A 222 -8.44 0.46 22.43
C GLY A 222 -9.16 -0.88 22.45
N THR A 223 -8.51 -1.85 23.10
CA THR A 223 -9.05 -3.20 23.30
C THR A 223 -9.77 -3.36 24.63
N ARG A 224 -9.73 -2.34 25.45
CA ARG A 224 -10.41 -2.25 26.79
C ARG A 224 -11.00 -0.87 26.99
N LEU A 225 -12.15 -0.81 27.65
CA LEU A 225 -12.80 0.46 28.00
C LEU A 225 -11.88 1.38 28.81
N SER A 226 -11.16 0.83 29.79
CA SER A 226 -10.23 1.59 30.63
C SER A 226 -9.09 2.24 29.86
N GLU A 227 -8.67 1.64 28.73
CA GLU A 227 -7.64 2.17 27.86
C GLU A 227 -8.12 3.44 27.13
N VAL A 228 -9.28 3.37 26.47
CA VAL A 228 -9.82 4.53 25.72
C VAL A 228 -10.23 5.68 26.65
N THR A 229 -10.71 5.37 27.86
CA THR A 229 -11.06 6.40 28.83
C THR A 229 -9.81 7.07 29.44
N ALA A 230 -8.72 6.32 29.67
CA ALA A 230 -7.45 6.90 30.07
C ALA A 230 -6.87 7.79 28.95
N TYR A 231 -6.96 7.35 27.69
CA TYR A 231 -6.55 8.16 26.52
C TYR A 231 -7.35 9.46 26.41
N GLY A 232 -8.68 9.39 26.58
CA GLY A 232 -9.53 10.57 26.60
C GLY A 232 -9.09 11.54 27.70
N GLN A 233 -8.81 11.03 28.90
CA GLN A 233 -8.33 11.85 30.01
C GLN A 233 -6.98 12.51 29.71
N ASP A 234 -6.04 11.79 29.09
CA ASP A 234 -4.73 12.35 28.68
C ASP A 234 -4.87 13.51 27.69
N LEU A 235 -5.82 13.43 26.74
CA LEU A 235 -6.10 14.51 25.79
C LEU A 235 -6.71 15.75 26.47
N ILE A 236 -7.56 15.53 27.49
CA ILE A 236 -8.23 16.60 28.24
C ILE A 236 -7.25 17.37 29.15
N VAL A 237 -6.42 16.63 29.91
CA VAL A 237 -5.56 17.19 30.97
C VAL A 237 -4.11 17.36 30.50
N GLY A 238 -3.76 16.79 29.36
CA GLY A 238 -2.40 16.70 28.84
C GLY A 238 -1.83 18.00 28.29
N ARG A 239 -0.76 17.87 27.50
CA ARG A 239 0.01 18.99 26.93
C ARG A 239 -0.70 19.80 25.84
N GLY A 240 -1.94 19.43 25.51
CA GLY A 240 -2.73 20.03 24.44
C GLY A 240 -2.42 19.50 23.04
N PRO A 241 -3.38 19.62 22.09
CA PRO A 241 -3.27 19.08 20.73
C PRO A 241 -2.06 19.58 19.95
N ASP A 242 -1.67 20.85 20.12
CA ASP A 242 -0.55 21.46 19.40
C ASP A 242 0.79 20.79 19.69
N THR A 243 0.98 20.34 20.93
CA THR A 243 2.22 19.62 21.32
C THR A 243 2.30 18.26 20.62
N TYR A 244 1.19 17.54 20.51
CA TYR A 244 1.13 16.26 19.82
C TYR A 244 1.30 16.41 18.31
N HIS A 245 0.70 17.44 17.72
CA HIS A 245 0.83 17.79 16.32
C HIS A 245 2.29 18.07 15.95
N GLY A 246 2.94 19.01 16.64
CA GLY A 246 4.33 19.40 16.36
C GLY A 246 5.32 18.22 16.47
N ARG A 247 5.20 17.37 17.53
CA ARG A 247 6.08 16.20 17.66
C ARG A 247 5.84 15.16 16.56
N THR A 248 4.59 15.00 16.10
CA THR A 248 4.27 14.05 15.04
C THR A 248 4.89 14.46 13.71
N ILE A 249 4.83 15.74 13.35
CA ILE A 249 5.53 16.28 12.16
C ILE A 249 7.03 16.04 12.29
N THR A 250 7.64 16.44 13.41
CA THR A 250 9.10 16.30 13.62
C THR A 250 9.54 14.84 13.53
N TYR A 251 8.77 13.90 14.11
CA TYR A 251 9.07 12.49 14.05
C TYR A 251 9.07 11.96 12.60
N TRP A 252 8.03 12.25 11.82
CA TRP A 252 7.92 11.77 10.46
C TRP A 252 8.96 12.38 9.54
N HIS A 253 9.30 13.65 9.75
CA HIS A 253 10.37 14.30 9.02
C HIS A 253 11.72 13.60 9.24
N VAL A 254 12.12 13.38 10.48
CA VAL A 254 13.35 12.64 10.81
C VAL A 254 13.28 11.18 10.30
N TRP A 255 12.12 10.55 10.41
CA TRP A 255 11.93 9.18 9.96
C TRP A 255 12.08 9.04 8.44
N SER A 256 11.54 9.96 7.66
CA SER A 256 11.59 9.92 6.18
C SER A 256 12.98 10.25 5.60
N GLU A 257 13.90 10.78 6.41
CA GLU A 257 15.26 11.17 5.99
C GLU A 257 16.35 10.19 6.45
N LYS A 258 15.99 8.99 6.93
CA LYS A 258 16.97 8.02 7.46
C LYS A 258 18.10 7.65 6.50
N ASP A 259 17.86 7.64 5.20
CA ASP A 259 18.83 7.22 4.19
C ASP A 259 19.84 8.33 3.78
N HIS A 260 19.63 9.57 4.24
CA HIS A 260 20.49 10.75 3.99
C HIS A 260 20.88 10.94 2.50
N ARG A 261 20.03 10.57 1.55
CA ARG A 261 20.36 10.66 0.12
C ARG A 261 20.09 12.04 -0.46
N HIS A 262 20.99 12.44 -1.36
CA HIS A 262 20.89 13.70 -2.11
C HIS A 262 20.14 13.49 -3.44
N ILE A 263 18.88 13.03 -3.37
CA ILE A 263 18.03 12.78 -4.56
C ILE A 263 17.80 14.09 -5.32
N ASP A 264 17.63 15.21 -4.62
CA ASP A 264 17.38 16.52 -5.21
C ASP A 264 18.46 16.96 -6.20
N GLU A 265 19.73 16.69 -5.88
CA GLU A 265 20.86 17.05 -6.75
C GLU A 265 20.82 16.28 -8.09
N GLU A 266 20.25 15.09 -8.09
CA GLU A 266 20.21 14.18 -9.22
C GLU A 266 18.92 14.30 -10.02
N LEU A 267 17.78 14.31 -9.33
CA LEU A 267 16.45 14.13 -9.91
C LEU A 267 15.46 15.28 -9.64
N GLY A 268 15.85 16.25 -8.79
CA GLY A 268 15.04 17.42 -8.44
C GLY A 268 14.01 17.16 -7.31
N SER A 269 13.38 18.25 -6.86
CA SER A 269 12.52 18.29 -5.66
C SER A 269 11.27 17.43 -5.77
N ASP A 270 10.62 17.39 -6.94
CA ASP A 270 9.36 16.69 -7.11
C ASP A 270 9.53 15.16 -6.98
N VAL A 271 10.64 14.64 -7.53
CA VAL A 271 11.01 13.22 -7.38
C VAL A 271 11.34 12.91 -5.92
N THR A 272 12.10 13.79 -5.25
CA THR A 272 12.42 13.64 -3.82
C THR A 272 11.18 13.63 -2.96
N GLN A 273 10.23 14.53 -3.22
CA GLN A 273 8.98 14.59 -2.49
C GLN A 273 8.16 13.31 -2.66
N LEU A 274 8.03 12.79 -3.90
CA LEU A 274 7.32 11.55 -4.15
C LEU A 274 8.06 10.33 -3.56
N TYR A 275 9.39 10.33 -3.58
CA TYR A 275 10.21 9.28 -2.94
C TYR A 275 9.92 9.20 -1.44
N ARG A 276 9.99 10.33 -0.72
CA ARG A 276 9.68 10.39 0.71
C ARG A 276 8.22 10.01 0.99
N ARG A 277 7.28 10.51 0.16
CA ARG A 277 5.87 10.14 0.24
C ARG A 277 5.65 8.63 0.05
N SER A 278 6.39 8.01 -0.86
CA SER A 278 6.29 6.58 -1.13
C SER A 278 6.76 5.74 0.06
N ILE A 279 7.86 6.13 0.71
CA ILE A 279 8.35 5.48 1.94
C ILE A 279 7.32 5.62 3.07
N LEU A 280 6.78 6.83 3.29
CA LEU A 280 5.76 7.10 4.30
C LEU A 280 4.46 6.32 4.02
N THR A 281 4.06 6.19 2.75
CA THR A 281 2.90 5.40 2.36
C THR A 281 3.12 3.92 2.65
N ALA A 282 4.28 3.36 2.29
CA ALA A 282 4.66 1.99 2.64
C ALA A 282 4.62 1.76 4.16
N ARG A 283 5.09 2.75 4.96
CA ARG A 283 5.03 2.68 6.43
C ARG A 283 3.60 2.61 6.96
N THR A 284 2.64 3.32 6.37
CA THR A 284 1.23 3.24 6.82
C THR A 284 0.62 1.86 6.60
N HIS A 285 1.09 1.12 5.60
CA HIS A 285 0.62 -0.22 5.23
C HIS A 285 1.42 -1.35 5.92
N ALA A 286 2.47 -1.01 6.67
CA ALA A 286 3.23 -1.95 7.48
C ALA A 286 2.68 -1.98 8.91
N ASP A 287 2.14 -3.13 9.33
CA ASP A 287 1.70 -3.38 10.69
C ASP A 287 2.89 -3.50 11.64
N ASN A 288 2.73 -3.03 12.87
CA ASN A 288 3.80 -3.12 13.89
C ASN A 288 4.16 -4.56 14.31
N HIS A 289 3.47 -5.56 13.80
CA HIS A 289 3.76 -6.98 14.01
C HIS A 289 4.27 -7.66 12.73
N GLY A 290 4.58 -6.87 11.70
CA GLY A 290 5.35 -7.29 10.56
C GLY A 290 4.56 -7.55 9.27
N ALA A 291 3.24 -7.65 9.29
CA ALA A 291 2.47 -7.75 8.06
C ALA A 291 2.61 -6.47 7.22
N ILE A 292 2.79 -6.62 5.91
CA ILE A 292 2.74 -5.51 4.95
C ILE A 292 1.59 -5.80 4.00
N ILE A 293 0.53 -4.99 4.04
CA ILE A 293 -0.65 -5.18 3.20
C ILE A 293 -0.49 -4.51 1.84
N ALA A 294 -1.15 -5.07 0.82
CA ALA A 294 -1.06 -4.55 -0.55
C ALA A 294 -1.75 -3.19 -0.71
N SER A 295 -2.93 -3.01 -0.12
CA SER A 295 -3.67 -1.75 -0.19
C SER A 295 -4.67 -1.62 0.96
N THR A 296 -4.98 -0.38 1.33
CA THR A 296 -6.04 -0.05 2.30
C THR A 296 -7.41 0.14 1.65
N ASP A 297 -7.49 0.31 0.32
CA ASP A 297 -8.71 0.69 -0.39
C ASP A 297 -9.76 -0.43 -0.35
N PHE A 298 -10.76 -0.25 0.51
CA PHE A 298 -11.85 -1.22 0.67
C PHE A 298 -12.90 -1.16 -0.44
N ASP A 299 -12.95 -0.08 -1.22
CA ASP A 299 -13.95 0.06 -2.30
C ASP A 299 -13.71 -0.93 -3.44
N ILE A 300 -12.54 -1.54 -3.52
CA ILE A 300 -12.27 -2.61 -4.48
C ILE A 300 -13.27 -3.77 -4.37
N THR A 301 -13.81 -4.03 -3.17
CA THR A 301 -14.82 -5.07 -2.94
C THR A 301 -16.13 -4.85 -3.74
N LYS A 302 -16.35 -3.64 -4.25
CA LYS A 302 -17.49 -3.34 -5.14
C LYS A 302 -17.28 -3.86 -6.56
N PHE A 303 -16.04 -4.16 -6.95
CA PHE A 303 -15.63 -4.51 -8.30
C PHE A 303 -14.89 -5.85 -8.37
N ALA A 304 -14.23 -6.26 -7.28
CA ALA A 304 -13.48 -7.49 -7.15
C ALA A 304 -14.11 -8.42 -6.10
N ARG A 305 -13.58 -9.64 -6.00
CA ARG A 305 -14.11 -10.67 -5.09
C ARG A 305 -13.84 -10.39 -3.62
N ASP A 306 -12.75 -9.65 -3.32
CA ASP A 306 -12.28 -9.40 -1.96
C ASP A 306 -11.49 -8.09 -1.87
N THR A 307 -11.09 -7.70 -0.65
CA THR A 307 -10.22 -6.57 -0.36
C THR A 307 -8.75 -6.87 -0.67
N TYR A 308 -7.94 -5.82 -0.83
CA TYR A 308 -6.48 -5.90 -0.91
C TYR A 308 -5.79 -5.65 0.46
N ALA A 309 -6.56 -5.61 1.53
CA ALA A 309 -6.03 -5.40 2.88
C ALA A 309 -5.47 -6.70 3.50
N TYR A 310 -4.75 -7.48 2.70
CA TYR A 310 -4.02 -8.68 3.10
C TYR A 310 -2.52 -8.52 2.82
N ALA A 311 -1.73 -9.35 3.46
CA ALA A 311 -0.31 -9.49 3.21
C ALA A 311 -0.05 -10.64 2.23
N TRP A 312 0.39 -10.32 1.01
CA TRP A 312 1.01 -11.27 0.09
C TRP A 312 2.50 -11.30 0.39
N PRO A 313 3.10 -12.47 0.63
CA PRO A 313 4.55 -12.56 0.88
C PRO A 313 5.41 -11.95 -0.23
N ARG A 314 5.00 -12.08 -1.51
CA ARG A 314 5.64 -11.42 -2.65
C ARG A 314 5.66 -9.90 -2.51
N ASP A 315 4.48 -9.29 -2.33
CA ASP A 315 4.32 -7.83 -2.19
C ASP A 315 5.12 -7.32 -1.00
N GLY A 316 4.99 -8.01 0.14
CA GLY A 316 5.74 -7.69 1.34
C GLY A 316 7.25 -7.76 1.16
N ALA A 317 7.76 -8.76 0.43
CA ALA A 317 9.19 -8.93 0.14
C ALA A 317 9.75 -7.78 -0.72
N LEU A 318 8.99 -7.34 -1.73
CA LEU A 318 9.40 -6.23 -2.61
C LEU A 318 9.30 -4.88 -1.89
N VAL A 319 8.29 -4.68 -1.04
CA VAL A 319 8.18 -3.50 -0.18
C VAL A 319 9.29 -3.48 0.87
N ALA A 320 9.60 -4.62 1.49
CA ALA A 320 10.72 -4.72 2.43
C ALA A 320 12.05 -4.35 1.77
N ASN A 321 12.34 -4.85 0.56
CA ASN A 321 13.53 -4.45 -0.18
C ASN A 321 13.60 -2.94 -0.44
N ALA A 322 12.47 -2.28 -0.71
CA ALA A 322 12.43 -0.83 -0.87
C ALA A 322 12.71 -0.09 0.46
N LEU A 323 12.09 -0.54 1.55
CA LEU A 323 12.30 0.02 2.90
C LEU A 323 13.73 -0.19 3.40
N ASP A 324 14.36 -1.34 3.13
CA ASP A 324 15.77 -1.59 3.45
C ASP A 324 16.69 -0.60 2.74
N ARG A 325 16.45 -0.35 1.45
CA ARG A 325 17.20 0.63 0.65
C ARG A 325 17.04 2.05 1.18
N ALA A 326 15.91 2.36 1.79
CA ALA A 326 15.60 3.62 2.45
C ALA A 326 16.03 3.66 3.95
N GLY A 327 16.74 2.64 4.45
CA GLY A 327 17.32 2.63 5.80
C GLY A 327 16.36 2.22 6.93
N HIS A 328 15.23 1.59 6.61
CA HIS A 328 14.18 1.23 7.58
C HIS A 328 14.26 -0.23 8.04
N GLU A 329 15.44 -0.67 8.47
CA GLU A 329 15.72 -2.04 8.94
C GLU A 329 14.72 -2.55 9.99
N ASP A 330 14.29 -1.70 10.91
CA ASP A 330 13.39 -2.08 12.00
C ASP A 330 12.05 -2.64 11.49
N ILE A 331 11.50 -2.05 10.42
CA ILE A 331 10.24 -2.50 9.81
C ILE A 331 10.44 -3.82 9.06
N THR A 332 11.51 -3.91 8.29
CA THR A 332 11.77 -5.08 7.44
C THR A 332 12.13 -6.32 8.25
N ARG A 333 12.81 -6.16 9.39
CA ARG A 333 13.04 -7.26 10.34
C ARG A 333 11.72 -7.83 10.88
N GLN A 334 10.76 -6.98 11.21
CA GLN A 334 9.43 -7.44 11.64
C GLN A 334 8.71 -8.22 10.52
N PHE A 335 8.84 -7.78 9.26
CA PHE A 335 8.30 -8.50 8.12
C PHE A 335 8.91 -9.91 7.96
N PHE A 336 10.22 -10.08 8.07
CA PHE A 336 10.83 -11.42 7.99
C PHE A 336 10.46 -12.31 9.18
N GLN A 337 10.23 -11.73 10.36
CA GLN A 337 9.69 -12.48 11.51
C GLN A 337 8.22 -12.88 11.29
N PHE A 338 7.43 -12.03 10.64
CA PHE A 338 6.08 -12.38 10.19
C PHE A 338 6.11 -13.53 9.17
N CYS A 339 7.01 -13.49 8.20
CA CYS A 339 7.20 -14.58 7.23
C CYS A 339 7.61 -15.89 7.92
N GLN A 340 8.51 -15.84 8.91
CA GLN A 340 8.86 -17.02 9.69
C GLN A 340 7.66 -17.67 10.39
N GLN A 341 6.73 -16.87 10.89
CA GLN A 341 5.51 -17.37 11.53
C GLN A 341 4.46 -17.85 10.52
N ALA A 342 4.42 -17.26 9.34
CA ALA A 342 3.44 -17.57 8.29
C ALA A 342 3.84 -18.78 7.42
N LEU A 343 5.13 -19.15 7.41
CA LEU A 343 5.62 -20.31 6.66
C LEU A 343 4.93 -21.59 7.15
N VAL A 344 4.35 -22.37 6.24
CA VAL A 344 3.77 -23.67 6.61
C VAL A 344 4.86 -24.70 6.93
N GLU A 345 4.49 -25.77 7.62
CA GLU A 345 5.44 -26.82 8.06
C GLU A 345 6.22 -27.45 6.89
N GLU A 346 5.57 -27.55 5.72
CA GLU A 346 6.18 -28.08 4.49
C GLU A 346 7.21 -27.13 3.85
N GLY A 347 7.25 -25.84 4.24
CA GLY A 347 8.24 -24.87 3.79
C GLY A 347 7.80 -23.93 2.65
N PHE A 348 6.52 -23.71 2.44
CA PHE A 348 6.04 -22.75 1.44
C PHE A 348 5.09 -21.73 2.04
N PHE A 349 4.74 -20.69 1.27
CA PHE A 349 3.70 -19.74 1.64
C PHE A 349 2.40 -20.02 0.91
N LEU A 350 1.28 -19.86 1.63
CA LEU A 350 -0.06 -19.80 1.04
C LEU A 350 -0.26 -18.45 0.34
N HIS A 351 -1.26 -18.37 -0.51
CA HIS A 351 -1.59 -17.23 -1.36
C HIS A 351 -1.49 -15.85 -0.66
N LYS A 352 -2.10 -15.69 0.50
CA LYS A 352 -2.05 -14.44 1.28
C LYS A 352 -2.46 -14.65 2.74
N TYR A 353 -2.14 -13.67 3.57
CA TYR A 353 -2.34 -13.75 5.02
C TYR A 353 -3.04 -12.52 5.56
N THR A 354 -3.81 -12.73 6.64
CA THR A 354 -4.26 -11.63 7.50
C THR A 354 -3.07 -11.08 8.30
N PRO A 355 -3.18 -9.87 8.89
CA PRO A 355 -2.13 -9.34 9.79
C PRO A 355 -1.87 -10.19 11.04
N TYR A 356 -2.70 -11.21 11.30
CA TYR A 356 -2.55 -12.18 12.39
C TYR A 356 -1.82 -13.47 11.99
N CYS A 357 -1.14 -13.51 10.85
CA CYS A 357 -0.52 -14.71 10.27
C CYS A 357 -1.50 -15.85 9.97
N LEU A 358 -2.80 -15.58 9.89
CA LEU A 358 -3.79 -16.56 9.47
C LEU A 358 -3.93 -16.52 7.95
N PRO A 359 -4.19 -17.65 7.27
CA PRO A 359 -4.49 -17.65 5.84
C PRO A 359 -5.62 -16.67 5.51
N GLY A 360 -5.41 -15.82 4.53
CA GLY A 360 -6.43 -14.91 4.00
C GLY A 360 -7.44 -15.64 3.13
N SER A 361 -8.60 -15.02 2.88
CA SER A 361 -9.56 -15.51 1.90
C SER A 361 -8.88 -15.65 0.53
N SER A 362 -9.00 -16.79 -0.12
CA SER A 362 -8.37 -17.07 -1.40
C SER A 362 -9.42 -17.47 -2.44
N TRP A 363 -9.25 -16.96 -3.67
CA TRP A 363 -10.02 -17.41 -4.83
C TRP A 363 -9.30 -18.47 -5.65
N LEU A 364 -8.09 -18.86 -5.26
CA LEU A 364 -7.35 -19.94 -5.87
C LEU A 364 -7.96 -21.27 -5.40
N PRO A 365 -8.44 -22.15 -6.32
CA PRO A 365 -9.14 -23.37 -5.93
C PRO A 365 -8.16 -24.42 -5.40
N TRP A 366 -8.58 -25.14 -4.36
CA TRP A 366 -7.91 -26.36 -3.89
C TRP A 366 -8.20 -27.56 -4.79
N VAL A 367 -9.37 -27.57 -5.41
CA VAL A 367 -9.78 -28.60 -6.37
C VAL A 367 -10.26 -27.91 -7.63
N ASP A 368 -9.68 -28.25 -8.77
CA ASP A 368 -10.05 -27.67 -10.06
C ASP A 368 -11.43 -28.17 -10.56
N SER A 369 -11.84 -27.70 -11.74
CA SER A 369 -13.12 -28.08 -12.36
C SER A 369 -13.22 -29.57 -12.73
N HIS A 370 -12.13 -30.31 -12.76
CA HIS A 370 -12.03 -31.72 -13.09
C HIS A 370 -11.86 -32.61 -11.85
N GLY A 371 -11.86 -32.01 -10.62
CA GLY A 371 -11.68 -32.74 -9.38
C GLY A 371 -10.22 -33.06 -9.02
N VAL A 372 -9.26 -32.44 -9.72
CA VAL A 372 -7.83 -32.59 -9.42
C VAL A 372 -7.44 -31.62 -8.32
N THR A 373 -6.71 -32.12 -7.31
CA THR A 373 -6.19 -31.29 -6.23
C THR A 373 -5.02 -30.45 -6.71
N THR A 374 -5.09 -29.14 -6.49
CA THR A 374 -4.03 -28.19 -6.79
C THR A 374 -3.67 -27.43 -5.52
N LEU A 375 -2.38 -27.12 -5.29
CA LEU A 375 -2.00 -26.24 -4.21
C LEU A 375 -2.43 -24.80 -4.55
N PRO A 376 -3.21 -24.10 -3.69
CA PRO A 376 -3.63 -22.73 -3.93
C PRO A 376 -2.49 -21.74 -3.60
N ILE A 377 -1.38 -21.84 -4.31
CA ILE A 377 -0.15 -21.07 -4.08
C ILE A 377 0.29 -20.31 -5.31
N GLN A 378 1.08 -19.28 -5.06
CA GLN A 378 1.94 -18.59 -6.00
C GLN A 378 3.38 -18.85 -5.55
N GLU A 379 4.10 -19.75 -6.22
CA GLU A 379 5.41 -20.23 -5.76
C GLU A 379 6.47 -19.10 -5.70
N ASP A 380 6.30 -18.06 -6.52
CA ASP A 380 7.15 -16.87 -6.51
C ASP A 380 7.23 -16.19 -5.13
N GLU A 381 6.20 -16.29 -4.31
CA GLU A 381 6.18 -15.72 -2.96
C GLU A 381 7.24 -16.32 -2.07
N THR A 382 7.41 -17.66 -2.13
CA THR A 382 8.43 -18.36 -1.35
C THR A 382 9.85 -17.96 -1.80
N GLY A 383 10.08 -17.89 -3.10
CA GLY A 383 11.36 -17.45 -3.66
C GLY A 383 11.71 -16.02 -3.30
N LEU A 384 10.74 -15.10 -3.42
CA LEU A 384 10.98 -13.67 -3.20
C LEU A 384 11.22 -13.30 -1.74
N VAL A 385 10.64 -14.01 -0.78
CA VAL A 385 10.95 -13.80 0.65
C VAL A 385 12.42 -14.10 0.92
N LEU A 386 12.96 -15.22 0.41
CA LEU A 386 14.38 -15.55 0.59
C LEU A 386 15.30 -14.58 -0.16
N TRP A 387 14.94 -14.22 -1.41
CA TRP A 387 15.67 -13.23 -2.18
C TRP A 387 15.73 -11.87 -1.44
N ALA A 388 14.61 -11.39 -0.91
CA ALA A 388 14.55 -10.13 -0.17
C ALA A 388 15.35 -10.20 1.15
N LEU A 389 15.29 -11.33 1.88
CA LEU A 389 16.09 -11.54 3.09
C LEU A 389 17.60 -11.47 2.80
N TRP A 390 18.03 -12.01 1.65
CA TRP A 390 19.42 -11.89 1.22
C TRP A 390 19.80 -10.44 0.89
N GLN A 391 18.89 -9.67 0.20
CA GLN A 391 19.14 -8.25 -0.04
C GLN A 391 19.21 -7.45 1.28
N HIS A 392 18.34 -7.75 2.24
CA HIS A 392 18.37 -7.19 3.60
C HIS A 392 19.75 -7.40 4.25
N TYR A 393 20.24 -8.65 4.27
CA TYR A 393 21.56 -8.95 4.82
C TYR A 393 22.68 -8.19 4.09
N ARG A 394 22.63 -8.12 2.77
CA ARG A 394 23.64 -7.39 1.97
C ARG A 394 23.68 -5.89 2.25
N ILE A 395 22.56 -5.30 2.64
CA ILE A 395 22.47 -3.86 2.94
C ILE A 395 22.90 -3.56 4.36
N HIS A 396 22.44 -4.35 5.33
CA HIS A 396 22.62 -4.05 6.76
C HIS A 396 23.74 -4.86 7.43
N GLY A 397 24.11 -6.02 6.91
CA GLY A 397 25.18 -6.89 7.44
C GLY A 397 24.86 -7.50 8.82
N ASN A 398 23.60 -7.53 9.24
CA ASN A 398 23.19 -8.00 10.57
C ASN A 398 23.17 -9.54 10.63
N LEU A 399 24.30 -10.14 10.98
CA LEU A 399 24.46 -11.60 11.06
C LEU A 399 23.57 -12.22 12.14
N ASP A 400 23.47 -11.59 13.32
CA ASP A 400 22.70 -12.11 14.46
C ASP A 400 21.22 -12.26 14.12
N PHE A 401 20.70 -11.37 13.30
CA PHE A 401 19.31 -11.44 12.85
C PHE A 401 19.10 -12.62 11.89
N VAL A 402 19.92 -12.75 10.86
CA VAL A 402 19.73 -13.78 9.82
C VAL A 402 20.05 -15.19 10.32
N VAL A 403 20.96 -15.35 11.29
CA VAL A 403 21.25 -16.68 11.88
C VAL A 403 20.01 -17.27 12.56
N GLY A 404 19.19 -16.42 13.20
CA GLY A 404 17.93 -16.84 13.81
C GLY A 404 16.87 -17.33 12.80
N LEU A 405 16.99 -16.90 11.54
CA LEU A 405 16.06 -17.26 10.47
C LEU A 405 16.58 -18.39 9.57
N TYR A 406 17.87 -18.75 9.65
CA TYR A 406 18.46 -19.71 8.74
C TYR A 406 17.77 -21.07 8.81
N THR A 407 17.63 -21.66 10.00
CA THR A 407 17.04 -22.98 10.19
C THR A 407 15.51 -22.98 10.19
N THR A 408 14.87 -21.84 10.43
CA THR A 408 13.42 -21.76 10.64
C THR A 408 12.66 -21.12 9.47
N LEU A 409 13.35 -20.44 8.56
CA LEU A 409 12.79 -19.84 7.37
C LEU A 409 13.56 -20.24 6.10
N VAL A 410 14.91 -20.03 6.09
CA VAL A 410 15.68 -20.19 4.86
C VAL A 410 15.75 -21.66 4.44
N VAL A 411 16.15 -22.56 5.36
CA VAL A 411 16.30 -23.99 5.05
C VAL A 411 14.98 -24.63 4.66
N PRO A 412 13.88 -24.53 5.43
CA PRO A 412 12.61 -25.15 5.04
C PRO A 412 12.11 -24.66 3.68
N ALA A 413 12.16 -23.35 3.41
CA ALA A 413 11.70 -22.79 2.15
C ALA A 413 12.57 -23.23 0.96
N ALA A 414 13.90 -23.29 1.13
CA ALA A 414 14.81 -23.75 0.10
C ALA A 414 14.64 -25.26 -0.17
N GLU A 415 14.47 -26.08 0.87
CA GLU A 415 14.22 -27.52 0.73
C GLU A 415 12.93 -27.81 -0.03
N TRP A 416 11.86 -27.05 0.26
CA TRP A 416 10.61 -27.17 -0.46
C TRP A 416 10.78 -26.77 -1.93
N MET A 417 11.40 -25.63 -2.25
CA MET A 417 11.65 -25.21 -3.63
C MET A 417 12.49 -26.22 -4.42
N VAL A 418 13.46 -26.89 -3.77
CA VAL A 418 14.26 -27.97 -4.40
C VAL A 418 13.38 -29.17 -4.73
N SER A 419 12.37 -29.47 -3.92
CA SER A 419 11.50 -30.64 -4.08
C SER A 419 10.29 -30.38 -5.01
N TYR A 420 9.87 -29.11 -5.18
CA TYR A 420 8.70 -28.73 -5.98
C TYR A 420 9.08 -28.57 -7.46
N VAL A 421 9.62 -29.61 -8.05
CA VAL A 421 10.18 -29.64 -9.40
C VAL A 421 9.65 -30.83 -10.17
N ASP A 422 9.36 -30.63 -11.45
CA ASP A 422 9.07 -31.72 -12.39
C ASP A 422 10.39 -32.40 -12.83
N GLU A 423 10.64 -33.62 -12.34
CA GLU A 423 11.85 -34.36 -12.67
C GLU A 423 11.99 -34.71 -14.16
N ARG A 424 10.88 -34.67 -14.95
CA ARG A 424 10.87 -34.99 -16.38
C ARG A 424 11.58 -33.93 -17.20
N ASN A 425 11.43 -32.67 -16.84
CA ASN A 425 11.94 -31.52 -17.62
C ASN A 425 12.85 -30.59 -16.78
N GLY A 426 12.88 -30.73 -15.45
CA GLY A 426 13.67 -29.91 -14.54
C GLY A 426 13.12 -28.50 -14.28
N LEU A 427 11.91 -28.23 -14.73
CA LEU A 427 11.16 -27.02 -14.39
C LEU A 427 10.42 -27.18 -13.06
N LEU A 428 9.84 -26.10 -12.57
CA LEU A 428 8.96 -26.11 -11.40
C LEU A 428 7.68 -26.91 -11.71
N LEU A 429 7.05 -27.45 -10.67
CA LEU A 429 5.67 -27.89 -10.78
C LEU A 429 4.77 -26.68 -10.98
N PRO A 430 3.57 -26.85 -11.59
CA PRO A 430 2.69 -25.72 -11.84
C PRO A 430 2.21 -25.03 -10.57
N SER A 431 2.09 -23.70 -10.64
CA SER A 431 1.46 -22.85 -9.62
C SER A 431 0.65 -21.74 -10.29
N TRP A 432 -0.02 -20.90 -9.51
CA TRP A 432 -0.69 -19.70 -10.02
C TRP A 432 0.34 -18.61 -10.35
N ASP A 433 0.03 -17.80 -11.40
CA ASP A 433 0.88 -16.66 -11.77
C ASP A 433 0.78 -15.51 -10.76
N LEU A 434 1.73 -14.56 -10.82
CA LEU A 434 1.69 -13.34 -9.99
C LEU A 434 0.42 -12.49 -10.20
N TRP A 435 -0.27 -12.66 -11.34
CA TRP A 435 -1.53 -11.96 -11.63
C TRP A 435 -2.76 -12.68 -11.06
N GLU A 436 -2.58 -13.88 -10.45
CA GLU A 436 -3.64 -14.69 -9.85
C GLU A 436 -4.70 -15.16 -10.84
N GLU A 437 -4.30 -15.30 -12.11
CA GLU A 437 -5.22 -15.58 -13.22
C GLU A 437 -4.99 -16.93 -13.89
N ARG A 438 -3.76 -17.46 -13.87
CA ARG A 438 -3.37 -18.60 -14.72
C ARG A 438 -2.59 -19.64 -13.95
N TRP A 439 -2.96 -20.89 -14.19
CA TRP A 439 -2.22 -22.06 -13.71
C TRP A 439 -1.16 -22.48 -14.73
N GLY A 440 0.06 -22.81 -14.26
CA GLY A 440 1.14 -23.26 -15.14
C GLY A 440 2.53 -22.99 -14.55
N VAL A 441 3.58 -23.09 -15.40
CA VAL A 441 4.96 -22.75 -15.04
C VAL A 441 5.31 -21.41 -15.63
N HIS A 442 5.41 -20.39 -14.80
CA HIS A 442 5.52 -18.98 -15.21
C HIS A 442 6.97 -18.48 -15.20
N ALA A 443 7.36 -17.69 -16.21
CA ALA A 443 8.70 -17.11 -16.30
C ALA A 443 9.06 -16.25 -15.08
N PHE A 444 8.09 -15.47 -14.55
CA PHE A 444 8.29 -14.68 -13.33
C PHE A 444 8.60 -15.58 -12.13
N THR A 445 7.77 -16.60 -11.91
CA THR A 445 7.91 -17.56 -10.80
C THR A 445 9.24 -18.30 -10.89
N VAL A 446 9.62 -18.75 -12.09
CA VAL A 446 10.94 -19.39 -12.33
C VAL A 446 12.09 -18.45 -11.96
N GLY A 447 12.02 -17.17 -12.33
CA GLY A 447 13.00 -16.17 -11.95
C GLY A 447 13.05 -15.95 -10.43
N ALA A 448 11.90 -15.86 -9.78
CA ALA A 448 11.76 -15.65 -8.34
C ALA A 448 12.33 -16.84 -7.53
N VAL A 449 11.96 -18.06 -7.89
CA VAL A 449 12.46 -19.29 -7.24
C VAL A 449 13.97 -19.43 -7.45
N TRP A 450 14.48 -19.15 -8.66
CA TRP A 450 15.93 -19.13 -8.89
C TRP A 450 16.62 -18.13 -7.96
N GLY A 451 16.09 -16.92 -7.83
CA GLY A 451 16.61 -15.90 -6.92
C GLY A 451 16.56 -16.31 -5.44
N GLY A 452 15.52 -17.04 -5.04
CA GLY A 452 15.38 -17.62 -3.70
C GLY A 452 16.41 -18.73 -3.43
N LEU A 453 16.63 -19.63 -4.39
CA LEU A 453 17.65 -20.69 -4.29
C LEU A 453 19.08 -20.10 -4.28
N ASP A 454 19.35 -19.06 -5.08
CA ASP A 454 20.64 -18.36 -5.03
C ASP A 454 20.87 -17.67 -3.68
N ALA A 455 19.83 -17.05 -3.12
CA ALA A 455 19.86 -16.47 -1.76
C ALA A 455 20.16 -17.55 -0.70
N ALA A 456 19.42 -18.67 -0.75
CA ALA A 456 19.62 -19.79 0.16
C ALA A 456 21.03 -20.39 0.06
N ARG A 457 21.56 -20.53 -1.17
CA ARG A 457 22.95 -20.94 -1.41
C ARG A 457 23.94 -19.97 -0.74
N ASN A 458 23.73 -18.68 -0.87
CA ASN A 458 24.61 -17.67 -0.29
C ASN A 458 24.53 -17.68 1.26
N PHE A 459 23.36 -17.92 1.86
CA PHE A 459 23.25 -18.13 3.31
C PHE A 459 23.93 -19.42 3.76
N ALA A 460 23.82 -20.54 2.99
CA ALA A 460 24.51 -21.78 3.30
C ALA A 460 26.03 -21.60 3.29
N ASP A 461 26.57 -20.84 2.32
CA ASP A 461 28.00 -20.48 2.28
C ASP A 461 28.39 -19.63 3.50
N LEU A 462 27.59 -18.62 3.84
CA LEU A 462 27.82 -17.74 4.98
C LEU A 462 27.90 -18.52 6.32
N PHE A 463 27.08 -19.56 6.48
CA PHE A 463 27.03 -20.38 7.70
C PHE A 463 27.88 -21.66 7.64
N GLY A 464 28.61 -21.88 6.54
CA GLY A 464 29.47 -23.03 6.37
C GLY A 464 28.74 -24.37 6.15
N ASP A 465 27.47 -24.33 5.73
CA ASP A 465 26.68 -25.52 5.39
C ASP A 465 26.98 -25.96 3.95
N VAL A 466 28.08 -26.69 3.79
CA VAL A 466 28.58 -27.12 2.48
C VAL A 466 27.59 -28.02 1.74
N ALA A 467 26.83 -28.86 2.47
CA ALA A 467 25.86 -29.76 1.85
C ALA A 467 24.67 -28.98 1.25
N ALA A 468 24.11 -28.06 2.01
CA ALA A 468 23.06 -27.19 1.54
C ALA A 468 23.52 -26.27 0.39
N TYR A 469 24.73 -25.71 0.49
CA TYR A 469 25.33 -24.91 -0.57
C TYR A 469 25.34 -25.63 -1.92
N VAL A 470 25.89 -26.88 -1.94
CA VAL A 470 25.96 -27.68 -3.17
C VAL A 470 24.55 -28.00 -3.69
N LYS A 471 23.65 -28.41 -2.79
CA LYS A 471 22.27 -28.77 -3.14
C LYS A 471 21.53 -27.61 -3.80
N TYR A 472 21.56 -26.42 -3.20
CA TYR A 472 20.82 -25.23 -3.70
C TYR A 472 21.44 -24.66 -4.99
N ARG A 473 22.78 -24.68 -5.11
CA ARG A 473 23.49 -24.37 -6.35
C ARG A 473 23.03 -25.27 -7.49
N ASP A 474 23.09 -26.58 -7.29
CA ASP A 474 22.77 -27.56 -8.32
C ASP A 474 21.29 -27.48 -8.74
N ALA A 475 20.39 -27.15 -7.81
CA ALA A 475 18.99 -26.91 -8.10
C ALA A 475 18.79 -25.63 -8.96
N ALA A 476 19.45 -24.53 -8.59
CA ALA A 476 19.41 -23.28 -9.37
C ALA A 476 19.98 -23.46 -10.79
N ASP A 477 21.09 -24.20 -10.92
CA ASP A 477 21.72 -24.48 -12.23
C ASP A 477 20.83 -25.38 -13.11
N ARG A 478 20.17 -26.40 -12.53
CA ARG A 478 19.18 -27.23 -13.24
C ARG A 478 17.99 -26.41 -13.73
N LEU A 479 17.42 -25.56 -12.86
CA LEU A 479 16.27 -24.71 -13.19
C LEU A 479 16.63 -23.76 -14.33
N ARG A 480 17.79 -23.10 -14.31
CA ARG A 480 18.26 -22.25 -15.39
C ARG A 480 18.37 -22.98 -16.72
N LYS A 481 18.98 -24.19 -16.70
CA LYS A 481 19.11 -25.03 -17.90
C LYS A 481 17.76 -25.45 -18.46
N ALA A 482 16.80 -25.79 -17.60
CA ALA A 482 15.45 -26.12 -18.00
C ALA A 482 14.72 -24.91 -18.62
N THR A 483 14.91 -23.72 -18.04
CA THR A 483 14.38 -22.45 -18.58
C THR A 483 14.93 -22.17 -19.98
N ASP A 484 16.22 -22.34 -20.20
CA ASP A 484 16.85 -22.18 -21.53
C ASP A 484 16.25 -23.13 -22.58
N THR A 485 15.85 -24.33 -22.14
CA THR A 485 15.33 -25.37 -23.03
C THR A 485 13.85 -25.20 -23.34
N HIS A 486 13.04 -24.84 -22.34
CA HIS A 486 11.59 -24.95 -22.41
C HIS A 486 10.85 -23.59 -22.48
N LEU A 487 11.44 -22.51 -21.97
CA LEU A 487 10.81 -21.19 -21.94
C LEU A 487 11.40 -20.20 -22.96
N TYR A 488 12.54 -20.50 -23.60
CA TYR A 488 13.09 -19.65 -24.64
C TYR A 488 12.67 -20.11 -26.05
N SER A 489 12.09 -19.22 -26.83
CA SER A 489 11.75 -19.46 -28.24
C SER A 489 12.84 -18.87 -29.15
N ALA A 490 13.61 -19.73 -29.79
CA ALA A 490 14.61 -19.30 -30.80
C ALA A 490 13.96 -18.69 -32.04
N GLU A 491 12.72 -19.10 -32.37
CA GLU A 491 11.97 -18.57 -33.53
C GLU A 491 11.56 -17.11 -33.29
N LEU A 492 11.07 -16.78 -32.09
CA LEU A 492 10.65 -15.43 -31.72
C LEU A 492 11.75 -14.58 -31.07
N GLY A 493 12.92 -15.20 -30.79
CA GLY A 493 14.06 -14.53 -30.16
C GLY A 493 13.78 -14.03 -28.73
N ARG A 494 12.80 -14.60 -28.02
CA ARG A 494 12.41 -14.14 -26.68
C ARG A 494 11.88 -15.24 -25.77
N PHE A 495 11.81 -14.95 -24.47
CA PHE A 495 11.19 -15.86 -23.50
C PHE A 495 9.67 -15.88 -23.61
N ALA A 496 9.08 -17.05 -23.33
CA ALA A 496 7.66 -17.28 -23.17
C ALA A 496 7.17 -16.70 -21.81
N ARG A 497 5.90 -16.38 -21.74
CA ARG A 497 5.26 -16.01 -20.47
C ARG A 497 5.18 -17.20 -19.52
N ARG A 498 4.76 -18.36 -20.03
CA ARG A 498 4.58 -19.60 -19.27
C ARG A 498 4.55 -20.84 -20.15
N ILE A 499 4.62 -21.98 -19.50
CA ILE A 499 4.09 -23.25 -20.02
C ILE A 499 2.70 -23.40 -19.42
N ALA A 500 1.68 -23.40 -20.28
CA ALA A 500 0.29 -23.66 -19.88
C ALA A 500 0.07 -25.16 -19.74
N ILE A 501 -0.71 -25.55 -18.75
CA ILE A 501 -1.20 -26.90 -18.56
C ILE A 501 -2.67 -26.88 -18.96
N GLU A 502 -3.00 -27.55 -20.05
CA GLU A 502 -4.36 -27.65 -20.57
C GLU A 502 -5.18 -28.65 -19.75
N ASP A 503 -6.50 -28.62 -19.90
CA ASP A 503 -7.42 -29.47 -19.15
C ASP A 503 -7.18 -30.97 -19.33
N ASP A 504 -6.62 -31.39 -20.46
CA ASP A 504 -6.24 -32.79 -20.74
C ASP A 504 -4.82 -33.15 -20.27
N GLY A 505 -4.14 -32.25 -19.57
CA GLY A 505 -2.76 -32.37 -19.14
C GLY A 505 -1.69 -32.09 -20.19
N THR A 506 -2.09 -31.66 -21.40
CA THR A 506 -1.17 -31.25 -22.45
C THR A 506 -0.42 -29.97 -22.06
N GLU A 507 0.90 -29.96 -22.24
CA GLU A 507 1.74 -28.81 -22.03
C GLU A 507 1.86 -27.98 -23.31
N THR A 508 1.54 -26.67 -23.25
CA THR A 508 1.69 -25.74 -24.37
C THR A 508 2.50 -24.52 -23.98
N VAL A 509 3.35 -24.02 -24.90
CA VAL A 509 4.16 -22.81 -24.65
C VAL A 509 3.35 -21.57 -24.99
N ASP A 510 3.02 -20.77 -23.97
CA ASP A 510 2.28 -19.53 -24.11
C ASP A 510 3.23 -18.36 -24.40
N MET A 511 3.22 -17.93 -25.66
CA MET A 511 4.07 -16.86 -26.18
C MET A 511 3.44 -15.46 -26.11
N ILE A 512 2.29 -15.28 -25.44
CA ILE A 512 1.74 -13.94 -25.17
C ILE A 512 2.79 -13.13 -24.40
N LEU A 513 2.99 -11.88 -24.85
CA LEU A 513 3.98 -11.03 -24.21
C LEU A 513 3.43 -10.50 -22.89
N ASP A 514 4.26 -10.58 -21.85
CA ASP A 514 3.94 -10.20 -20.48
C ASP A 514 5.12 -9.45 -19.86
N SER A 515 4.86 -8.31 -19.24
CA SER A 515 5.89 -7.49 -18.59
C SER A 515 6.59 -8.22 -17.46
N ALA A 516 5.90 -9.18 -16.82
CA ALA A 516 6.43 -9.99 -15.72
C ALA A 516 7.62 -10.89 -16.10
N ILE A 517 7.84 -11.15 -17.41
CA ILE A 517 9.03 -11.88 -17.88
C ILE A 517 10.33 -11.20 -17.42
N TYR A 518 10.29 -9.91 -17.10
CA TYR A 518 11.42 -9.16 -16.52
C TYR A 518 12.03 -9.85 -15.30
N GLY A 519 11.25 -10.61 -14.52
CA GLY A 519 11.70 -11.35 -13.34
C GLY A 519 12.90 -12.25 -13.59
N LEU A 520 13.05 -12.79 -14.80
CA LEU A 520 14.18 -13.63 -15.18
C LEU A 520 15.54 -12.93 -15.01
N TRP A 521 15.64 -11.65 -15.30
CA TRP A 521 16.87 -10.88 -15.04
C TRP A 521 16.85 -10.18 -13.69
N ARG A 522 15.68 -9.74 -13.25
CA ARG A 522 15.54 -8.94 -12.02
C ARG A 522 16.07 -9.67 -10.79
N PHE A 523 15.77 -10.96 -10.69
CA PHE A 523 16.17 -11.77 -9.54
C PHE A 523 17.53 -12.46 -9.74
N GLY A 524 18.22 -12.20 -10.88
CA GLY A 524 19.61 -12.53 -11.09
C GLY A 524 19.88 -13.78 -11.94
N MET A 525 18.84 -14.49 -12.42
CA MET A 525 19.02 -15.70 -13.24
C MET A 525 19.80 -15.40 -14.53
N TYR A 526 19.51 -14.27 -15.17
CA TYR A 526 20.21 -13.79 -16.36
C TYR A 526 20.78 -12.39 -16.12
N ALA A 527 21.90 -12.08 -16.78
CA ALA A 527 22.41 -10.72 -16.81
C ALA A 527 21.43 -9.81 -17.58
N PRO A 528 21.23 -8.54 -17.17
CA PRO A 528 20.35 -7.61 -17.88
C PRO A 528 20.81 -7.33 -19.32
N THR A 529 22.06 -7.62 -19.64
CA THR A 529 22.68 -7.49 -20.98
C THR A 529 22.72 -8.79 -21.77
N ASP A 530 22.18 -9.91 -21.26
CA ASP A 530 21.98 -11.13 -22.04
C ASP A 530 21.11 -10.79 -23.27
N GLN A 531 21.53 -11.25 -24.46
CA GLN A 531 20.85 -10.88 -25.69
C GLN A 531 19.37 -11.30 -25.66
N ARG A 532 19.05 -12.46 -25.11
CA ARG A 532 17.68 -12.99 -24.99
C ARG A 532 16.79 -12.11 -24.08
N ILE A 533 17.38 -11.61 -22.98
CA ILE A 533 16.74 -10.63 -22.08
C ILE A 533 16.56 -9.30 -22.81
N THR A 534 17.60 -8.83 -23.50
CA THR A 534 17.55 -7.58 -24.27
C THR A 534 16.44 -7.63 -25.32
N ASP A 535 16.32 -8.72 -26.07
CA ASP A 535 15.29 -8.89 -27.10
C ASP A 535 13.88 -8.99 -26.48
N THR A 536 13.74 -9.68 -25.34
CA THR A 536 12.49 -9.77 -24.58
C THR A 536 12.06 -8.41 -24.04
N MET A 537 12.96 -7.65 -23.41
CA MET A 537 12.65 -6.32 -22.86
C MET A 537 12.34 -5.30 -23.96
N ASN A 538 13.02 -5.39 -25.12
CA ASN A 538 12.67 -4.59 -26.29
C ASN A 538 11.27 -4.93 -26.82
N ALA A 539 10.89 -6.20 -26.88
CA ALA A 539 9.54 -6.61 -27.26
C ALA A 539 8.49 -6.06 -26.28
N ILE A 540 8.74 -6.13 -24.96
CA ILE A 540 7.88 -5.53 -23.91
C ILE A 540 7.72 -4.02 -24.18
N ARG A 541 8.82 -3.29 -24.36
CA ARG A 541 8.78 -1.86 -24.67
C ARG A 541 7.93 -1.57 -25.92
N ASP A 542 8.15 -2.30 -27.02
CA ASP A 542 7.58 -1.97 -28.31
C ASP A 542 6.10 -2.37 -28.43
N GLN A 543 5.69 -3.45 -27.77
CA GLN A 543 4.37 -4.05 -27.92
C GLN A 543 3.43 -3.81 -26.72
N LEU A 544 3.97 -3.59 -25.49
CA LEU A 544 3.16 -3.31 -24.30
C LEU A 544 3.08 -1.82 -23.96
N SER A 545 3.81 -0.95 -24.66
CA SER A 545 3.67 0.50 -24.50
C SER A 545 2.31 0.97 -25.01
N ASN A 546 1.61 1.72 -24.15
CA ASN A 546 0.39 2.42 -24.54
C ASN A 546 0.70 3.56 -25.50
N LYS A 547 0.00 3.57 -26.64
CA LYS A 547 0.07 4.64 -27.65
C LYS A 547 -0.99 5.72 -27.41
N SER A 548 -1.59 5.72 -26.22
CA SER A 548 -2.52 6.75 -25.74
C SER A 548 -1.77 7.96 -25.21
N SER A 549 -2.50 9.04 -24.89
CA SER A 549 -1.93 10.25 -24.28
C SER A 549 -1.32 9.99 -22.88
N CYS A 550 -1.78 8.98 -22.18
CA CYS A 550 -1.27 8.60 -20.87
C CYS A 550 0.13 7.93 -20.98
N GLY A 551 0.36 7.09 -22.02
CA GLY A 551 1.58 6.30 -22.11
C GLY A 551 1.63 5.15 -21.11
N GLY A 552 2.85 4.75 -20.67
CA GLY A 552 3.08 3.66 -19.71
C GLY A 552 3.02 2.26 -20.33
N ILE A 553 3.28 1.24 -19.52
CA ILE A 553 3.37 -0.18 -19.92
C ILE A 553 2.21 -0.97 -19.33
N ALA A 554 1.56 -1.79 -20.18
CA ALA A 554 0.52 -2.74 -19.78
C ALA A 554 1.14 -3.99 -19.10
N ARG A 555 0.34 -4.74 -18.33
CA ARG A 555 0.76 -6.03 -17.76
C ARG A 555 1.15 -7.01 -18.86
N TYR A 556 0.20 -7.29 -19.75
CA TYR A 556 0.37 -8.22 -20.88
C TYR A 556 -0.54 -7.85 -22.06
N GLN A 557 -0.32 -8.49 -23.21
CA GLN A 557 -1.15 -8.29 -24.40
C GLN A 557 -2.60 -8.72 -24.14
N ASP A 558 -3.54 -7.85 -24.52
CA ASP A 558 -4.99 -8.05 -24.35
C ASP A 558 -5.45 -8.19 -22.89
N ASP A 559 -4.78 -7.48 -21.98
CA ASP A 559 -5.16 -7.46 -20.57
C ASP A 559 -6.62 -7.02 -20.39
N TYR A 560 -7.42 -7.88 -19.76
CA TYR A 560 -8.85 -7.65 -19.55
C TYR A 560 -9.18 -6.99 -18.20
N TYR A 561 -8.21 -6.94 -17.28
CA TYR A 561 -8.47 -6.49 -15.91
C TYR A 561 -8.69 -4.98 -15.86
N PHE A 562 -9.89 -4.54 -15.48
CA PHE A 562 -10.34 -3.15 -15.54
C PHE A 562 -10.21 -2.48 -16.92
N LYS A 563 -10.23 -3.27 -18.00
CA LYS A 563 -10.03 -2.81 -19.36
C LYS A 563 -10.95 -1.63 -19.72
N VAL A 564 -10.34 -0.50 -20.10
CA VAL A 564 -11.05 0.72 -20.49
C VAL A 564 -11.17 0.84 -22.01
N GLU A 565 -10.07 0.65 -22.75
CA GLU A 565 -10.01 0.83 -24.18
C GLU A 565 -10.16 -0.52 -24.92
N PRO A 566 -11.15 -0.69 -25.80
CA PRO A 566 -11.35 -1.94 -26.53
C PRO A 566 -10.33 -2.18 -27.65
N ASP A 567 -9.71 -1.14 -28.25
CA ASP A 567 -8.71 -1.31 -29.34
C ASP A 567 -7.33 -1.67 -28.76
N THR A 568 -7.08 -2.96 -28.64
CA THR A 568 -5.84 -3.52 -28.08
C THR A 568 -4.59 -3.28 -28.94
N ARG A 569 -4.73 -2.87 -30.18
CA ARG A 569 -3.59 -2.47 -31.02
C ARG A 569 -3.03 -1.11 -30.61
N LYS A 570 -3.89 -0.25 -30.04
CA LYS A 570 -3.54 1.07 -29.53
C LYS A 570 -3.18 0.99 -28.05
N VAL A 571 -3.96 0.25 -27.28
CA VAL A 571 -3.84 0.08 -25.82
C VAL A 571 -3.86 -1.41 -25.52
N PRO A 572 -2.70 -2.08 -25.40
CA PRO A 572 -2.60 -3.51 -25.14
C PRO A 572 -3.21 -3.95 -23.78
N GLY A 573 -3.33 -3.02 -22.86
CA GLY A 573 -3.94 -3.08 -21.53
C GLY A 573 -3.80 -1.73 -20.87
N ASN A 574 -4.38 -1.52 -19.70
CA ASN A 574 -4.19 -0.29 -18.94
C ASN A 574 -2.71 -0.11 -18.55
N PRO A 575 -2.19 1.13 -18.43
CA PRO A 575 -0.84 1.34 -17.94
C PRO A 575 -0.76 1.07 -16.43
N TRP A 576 0.27 0.33 -16.02
CA TRP A 576 0.58 0.02 -14.64
C TRP A 576 1.85 0.74 -14.19
N PHE A 577 1.84 1.34 -13.02
CA PHE A 577 3.03 2.01 -12.47
C PHE A 577 4.20 1.05 -12.35
N MET A 578 4.01 -0.11 -11.71
CA MET A 578 5.08 -1.09 -11.50
C MET A 578 5.64 -1.64 -12.82
N CYS A 579 4.79 -2.01 -13.79
CA CYS A 579 5.25 -2.53 -15.08
C CYS A 579 6.07 -1.49 -15.85
N THR A 580 5.68 -0.22 -15.76
CA THR A 580 6.40 0.89 -16.38
C THR A 580 7.77 1.10 -15.71
N MET A 581 7.84 0.99 -14.39
CA MET A 581 9.09 1.11 -13.64
C MET A 581 10.03 -0.09 -13.85
N TRP A 582 9.52 -1.30 -14.09
CA TRP A 582 10.35 -2.46 -14.44
C TRP A 582 11.16 -2.21 -15.72
N LEU A 583 10.57 -1.52 -16.69
CA LEU A 583 11.30 -1.09 -17.88
C LEU A 583 12.37 -0.04 -17.55
N ALA A 584 12.08 0.91 -16.66
CA ALA A 584 13.08 1.89 -16.20
C ALA A 584 14.26 1.21 -15.49
N GLN A 585 13.99 0.23 -14.63
CA GLN A 585 15.03 -0.54 -13.93
C GLN A 585 15.94 -1.28 -14.90
N TRP A 586 15.38 -1.82 -15.99
CA TRP A 586 16.20 -2.45 -17.03
C TRP A 586 17.09 -1.44 -17.76
N TYR A 587 16.58 -0.25 -18.13
CA TYR A 587 17.41 0.83 -18.68
C TYR A 587 18.53 1.23 -17.74
N ILE A 588 18.25 1.38 -16.44
CA ILE A 588 19.26 1.69 -15.44
C ILE A 588 20.33 0.59 -15.38
N ALA A 589 19.91 -0.66 -15.33
CA ALA A 589 20.83 -1.81 -15.24
C ALA A 589 21.79 -1.88 -16.43
N THR A 590 21.27 -1.62 -17.64
CA THR A 590 22.03 -1.74 -18.91
C THR A 590 22.81 -0.50 -19.28
N ALA A 591 22.57 0.67 -18.68
CA ALA A 591 23.23 1.94 -18.97
C ALA A 591 24.77 1.83 -18.85
N LYS A 592 25.50 2.33 -19.85
CA LYS A 592 26.96 2.35 -19.94
C LYS A 592 27.55 3.73 -19.66
N ASP A 593 26.77 4.77 -19.90
CA ASP A 593 27.12 6.15 -19.57
C ASP A 593 25.88 6.90 -19.03
N THR A 594 26.07 8.17 -18.63
CA THR A 594 24.97 8.96 -18.06
C THR A 594 23.89 9.34 -19.07
N GLY A 595 24.19 9.37 -20.37
CA GLY A 595 23.21 9.60 -21.43
C GLY A 595 22.23 8.44 -21.61
N ASP A 596 22.69 7.22 -21.37
CA ASP A 596 21.87 6.00 -21.41
C ASP A 596 20.79 5.96 -20.31
N LEU A 597 20.90 6.79 -19.27
CA LEU A 597 19.91 6.90 -18.20
C LEU A 597 18.67 7.73 -18.59
N LYS A 598 18.70 8.44 -19.73
CA LYS A 598 17.59 9.32 -20.12
C LYS A 598 16.23 8.60 -20.20
N PRO A 599 16.09 7.41 -20.82
CA PRO A 599 14.80 6.72 -20.86
C PRO A 599 14.25 6.36 -19.49
N ALA A 600 15.12 5.99 -18.55
CA ALA A 600 14.71 5.72 -17.16
C ALA A 600 14.27 7.01 -16.46
N ARG A 601 14.97 8.13 -16.69
CA ARG A 601 14.58 9.44 -16.19
C ARG A 601 13.20 9.86 -16.72
N ASP A 602 12.95 9.70 -18.00
CA ASP A 602 11.66 10.03 -18.61
C ASP A 602 10.50 9.21 -17.98
N ILE A 603 10.76 7.95 -17.58
CA ILE A 603 9.78 7.14 -16.85
C ILE A 603 9.59 7.63 -15.41
N ILE A 604 10.65 7.99 -14.70
CA ILE A 604 10.55 8.56 -13.35
C ILE A 604 9.68 9.84 -13.39
N ASP A 605 9.93 10.72 -14.35
CA ASP A 605 9.14 11.95 -14.55
C ASP A 605 7.68 11.63 -14.92
N TRP A 606 7.44 10.56 -15.70
CA TRP A 606 6.10 10.07 -16.00
C TRP A 606 5.35 9.63 -14.72
N VAL A 607 6.00 8.91 -13.80
CA VAL A 607 5.39 8.52 -12.51
C VAL A 607 5.00 9.76 -11.71
N VAL A 608 5.90 10.75 -11.61
CA VAL A 608 5.63 12.02 -10.92
C VAL A 608 4.44 12.76 -11.52
N ALA A 609 4.33 12.76 -12.84
CA ALA A 609 3.22 13.44 -13.54
C ALA A 609 1.85 12.77 -13.35
N HIS A 610 1.81 11.47 -13.02
CA HIS A 610 0.58 10.69 -12.89
C HIS A 610 0.20 10.34 -11.43
N GLN A 611 0.95 10.84 -10.44
CA GLN A 611 0.57 10.68 -9.03
C GLN A 611 -0.75 11.38 -8.71
N LEU A 612 -1.49 10.90 -7.72
CA LEU A 612 -2.62 11.63 -7.15
C LEU A 612 -2.11 12.90 -6.44
N ARG A 613 -3.00 13.88 -6.23
CA ARG A 613 -2.65 15.16 -5.59
C ARG A 613 -1.94 15.01 -4.22
N GLY A 614 -2.25 13.95 -3.48
CA GLY A 614 -1.58 13.62 -2.20
C GLY A 614 -0.25 12.87 -2.36
N GLY A 615 0.24 12.64 -3.58
CA GLY A 615 1.46 11.87 -3.83
C GLY A 615 1.25 10.35 -3.72
N LEU A 616 0.02 9.87 -3.84
CA LEU A 616 -0.27 8.43 -3.84
C LEU A 616 -0.23 7.86 -5.26
N LEU A 617 0.22 6.61 -5.36
CA LEU A 617 0.27 5.85 -6.62
C LEU A 617 -0.78 4.74 -6.56
N SER A 618 -1.64 4.70 -7.58
CA SER A 618 -2.61 3.63 -7.78
C SER A 618 -1.96 2.37 -8.36
N GLU A 619 -2.76 1.33 -8.53
CA GLU A 619 -2.36 0.13 -9.25
C GLU A 619 -2.22 0.42 -10.75
N GLN A 620 -3.24 0.99 -11.35
CA GLN A 620 -3.39 1.25 -12.78
C GLN A 620 -3.83 2.68 -13.03
N LEU A 621 -3.75 3.07 -14.31
CA LEU A 621 -4.27 4.34 -14.81
C LEU A 621 -5.24 4.10 -15.98
N ASP A 622 -6.22 4.97 -16.09
CA ASP A 622 -7.04 5.07 -17.30
C ASP A 622 -6.17 5.55 -18.47
N PRO A 623 -6.06 4.77 -19.55
CA PRO A 623 -5.17 5.09 -20.65
C PRO A 623 -5.54 6.37 -21.40
N ASN A 624 -6.78 6.83 -21.31
CA ASN A 624 -7.28 8.02 -22.02
C ASN A 624 -7.17 9.31 -21.17
N THR A 625 -7.38 9.19 -19.86
CA THR A 625 -7.46 10.35 -18.95
C THR A 625 -6.29 10.45 -17.97
N GLY A 626 -5.54 9.36 -17.73
CA GLY A 626 -4.53 9.28 -16.68
C GLY A 626 -5.13 9.21 -15.26
N ALA A 627 -6.46 9.04 -15.14
CA ALA A 627 -7.11 8.91 -13.84
C ALA A 627 -6.74 7.56 -13.18
N PRO A 628 -6.66 7.50 -11.83
CA PRO A 628 -6.36 6.26 -11.12
C PRO A 628 -7.47 5.23 -11.32
N LEU A 629 -7.08 3.99 -11.57
CA LEU A 629 -7.95 2.82 -11.66
C LEU A 629 -7.55 1.77 -10.62
N SER A 630 -8.49 0.88 -10.29
CA SER A 630 -8.34 -0.15 -9.27
C SER A 630 -8.04 0.45 -7.88
N VAL A 631 -7.17 -0.17 -7.09
CA VAL A 631 -6.87 0.29 -5.73
C VAL A 631 -5.90 1.48 -5.72
N SER A 632 -6.05 2.34 -4.73
CA SER A 632 -5.09 3.40 -4.39
C SER A 632 -5.07 3.67 -2.89
N PRO A 633 -3.86 3.75 -2.27
CA PRO A 633 -2.57 3.43 -2.88
C PRO A 633 -2.35 1.93 -3.07
N LEU A 634 -1.48 1.55 -4.02
CA LEU A 634 -0.89 0.22 -4.05
C LEU A 634 0.54 0.30 -3.50
N THR A 635 0.82 -0.44 -2.42
CA THR A 635 2.15 -0.41 -1.77
C THR A 635 3.27 -0.84 -2.70
N TRP A 636 3.02 -1.82 -3.57
CA TRP A 636 3.99 -2.26 -4.56
C TRP A 636 4.35 -1.17 -5.57
N SER A 637 3.39 -0.37 -6.05
CA SER A 637 3.68 0.79 -6.92
C SER A 637 4.63 1.78 -6.24
N HIS A 638 4.42 2.07 -4.96
CA HIS A 638 5.30 2.93 -4.17
C HIS A 638 6.69 2.31 -3.96
N ALA A 639 6.76 1.02 -3.66
CA ALA A 639 8.02 0.30 -3.47
C ALA A 639 8.87 0.31 -4.74
N GLU A 640 8.28 0.03 -5.90
CA GLU A 640 9.00 0.07 -7.18
C GLU A 640 9.52 1.48 -7.51
N PHE A 641 8.78 2.54 -7.14
CA PHE A 641 9.27 3.89 -7.30
C PHE A 641 10.50 4.16 -6.44
N VAL A 642 10.47 3.77 -5.17
CA VAL A 642 11.62 3.91 -4.25
C VAL A 642 12.83 3.17 -4.79
N VAL A 643 12.67 1.92 -5.23
CA VAL A 643 13.74 1.10 -5.79
C VAL A 643 14.30 1.71 -7.07
N THR A 644 13.44 2.17 -7.98
CA THR A 644 13.85 2.76 -9.27
C THR A 644 14.66 4.03 -9.07
N VAL A 645 14.22 4.91 -8.17
CA VAL A 645 14.96 6.16 -7.81
C VAL A 645 16.30 5.83 -7.17
N ASP A 646 16.34 4.90 -6.21
CA ASP A 646 17.58 4.46 -5.57
C ASP A 646 18.58 3.90 -6.59
N GLU A 647 18.14 3.01 -7.46
CA GLU A 647 18.99 2.40 -8.49
C GLU A 647 19.49 3.44 -9.49
N PHE A 648 18.64 4.39 -9.87
CA PHE A 648 19.04 5.50 -10.76
C PHE A 648 20.15 6.32 -10.14
N CYS A 649 19.98 6.79 -8.90
CA CYS A 649 20.97 7.64 -8.22
C CYS A 649 22.32 6.90 -8.06
N ARG A 650 22.29 5.63 -7.60
CA ARG A 650 23.50 4.80 -7.45
C ARG A 650 24.20 4.54 -8.79
N LYS A 651 23.44 4.31 -9.86
CA LYS A 651 24.01 4.08 -11.18
C LYS A 651 24.63 5.36 -11.75
N SER A 652 23.92 6.47 -11.65
CA SER A 652 24.40 7.77 -12.11
C SER A 652 25.73 8.17 -11.40
N GLU A 653 25.75 8.06 -10.07
CA GLU A 653 26.98 8.32 -9.29
C GLU A 653 28.15 7.44 -9.76
N ARG A 654 27.91 6.13 -9.95
CA ARG A 654 28.95 5.20 -10.43
C ARG A 654 29.46 5.56 -11.80
N LEU A 655 28.57 5.92 -12.74
CA LEU A 655 28.95 6.30 -14.11
C LEU A 655 29.72 7.60 -14.13
N ARG A 656 29.36 8.59 -13.31
CA ARG A 656 30.11 9.86 -13.17
C ARG A 656 31.53 9.64 -12.64
N ARG A 657 31.67 8.77 -11.63
CA ARG A 657 32.99 8.43 -11.06
C ARG A 657 33.88 7.67 -12.06
N ALA A 658 33.28 6.88 -12.96
CA ALA A 658 33.99 6.12 -13.99
C ALA A 658 34.33 6.96 -15.23
N ALA A 659 33.68 8.11 -15.42
CA ALA A 659 33.96 9.02 -16.53
C ALA A 659 35.39 9.60 -16.36
N PRO A 660 36.27 9.58 -17.39
CA PRO A 660 37.59 10.18 -17.31
C PRO A 660 37.43 11.64 -16.95
N SER A 661 38.17 12.12 -15.92
CA SER A 661 38.26 13.52 -15.60
C SER A 661 38.66 14.25 -16.88
N LYS A 662 37.83 15.18 -17.35
CA LYS A 662 38.28 16.12 -18.38
C LYS A 662 39.41 16.96 -17.74
N SER A 663 40.67 16.46 -17.88
CA SER A 663 41.85 17.23 -17.57
C SER A 663 41.78 18.49 -18.43
N GLY A 664 41.71 19.63 -17.78
CA GLY A 664 41.62 20.92 -18.44
C GLY A 664 42.72 21.10 -19.49
N SER A 665 42.32 21.48 -20.65
CA SER A 665 43.16 22.15 -21.62
C SER A 665 42.96 23.67 -21.50
#